data_3f72ed8818201cd0e6311e86a7731770
#
_entry.id   3f72ed8818201cd0e6311e86a7731770
#
_cell.length_a   1.000
_cell.length_b   1.000
_cell.length_c   1.000
_cell.angle_alpha   90.00
_cell.angle_beta   90.00
_cell.angle_gamma   90.00
#
_symmetry.space_group_name_H-M   'P 1'
#
loop_
_entity.id
_entity.type
_entity.pdbx_description
1 polymer ?
#
loop_
_entity_poly.entity_id
_entity_poly.type
_entity_poly.pdbx_seq_one_letter_code
_entity_poly.pdbx_strand_id
1 'polypeptide(L)'
;MHRKSHGMENGKKALRKRILLLSVLCLFLLVIAAFLFLRFLPWPELDSFLERQHSSRFFDREGELVYILSLEQGLRREWTDIEKIPGNLIETFIQAEDKKFYKHSGVDIPALARALIQNTAAGKRVSGASTITMQLARMIIPRTSYPVKLQVKIMEMINSLRLELKLDKKNILELYLNSIPFGYQTEGVTSAARNFFNKNLIELSEREMEILSLLPRNPSAYSYLLENTRSFSYPNKAPHFLQWIISQNKEAKFENDVYLSINLRINELALSDIRNKIQEYEDSRISSGSAFVIHNKTGEILVWVGNENFENPYTGYVDGVIAENQSGSTMKPFLYAMALERGFAPNAVLPDIPMDFGSSNVYVPQNFNNRYNGPQLFRTCLASSLNIPAVYLLYRIGVDSFFSKLLSLGFDSLENKRDKSGLSLALGSGEVTLFELVRAFSVFARDGVLPELSYYKKSNETIGGTPVFAKDTAGIICSMLSDTNARSLGFGNAKVFDTPYTSIFKTGTANQYQDILALGSTPLYTAGVWMGNISGETIISETGSSIPAQVVRLMLDEFERENASSVNFTEPESYTKRKVCALSGMRAGSLCRNVVEEYIFDGPYDVLDVCSWHLEDNGNISVQYPDEYQRWFSGRNMAGTLSIVKELRFLYPLDGALFMYDAGAAEETQMLRIDAGGGEGESAELFDNGKSLGVTGRPFSWLTHL
;
A
#
# COMPACT_ATOMS: atom_id res chain seq x y z
N MET A 1 110.15 -3.28 9.51
CA MET A 1 109.13 -2.85 8.57
C MET A 1 107.86 -3.70 8.60
N HIS A 2 107.67 -4.82 9.28
CA HIS A 2 106.55 -5.74 9.25
C HIS A 2 105.34 -5.40 10.19
N ARG A 3 105.51 -4.46 11.15
CA ARG A 3 104.41 -4.12 12.11
C ARG A 3 103.46 -3.00 11.66
N LYS A 4 103.78 -2.20 10.62
CA LYS A 4 102.92 -1.13 10.10
C LYS A 4 101.87 -1.60 9.04
N SER A 5 102.15 -2.73 8.36
CA SER A 5 101.22 -3.26 7.34
C SER A 5 99.96 -3.93 7.93
N HIS A 6 100.06 -4.61 9.08
CA HIS A 6 98.98 -5.30 9.76
C HIS A 6 97.94 -4.34 10.37
N GLY A 7 98.34 -3.16 10.83
CA GLY A 7 97.44 -2.14 11.38
C GLY A 7 96.62 -1.45 10.33
N MET A 8 97.12 -1.27 9.14
CA MET A 8 96.45 -0.65 8.01
C MET A 8 95.38 -1.60 7.37
N GLU A 9 95.66 -2.91 7.36
CA GLU A 9 94.70 -3.92 6.83
C GLU A 9 93.50 -4.13 7.76
N ASN A 10 93.74 -4.15 9.08
CA ASN A 10 92.64 -4.22 10.07
C ASN A 10 91.79 -2.94 10.10
N GLY A 11 92.38 -1.76 9.89
CA GLY A 11 91.68 -0.50 9.75
C GLY A 11 90.79 -0.47 8.50
N LYS A 12 91.29 -0.98 7.37
CA LYS A 12 90.52 -1.10 6.13
C LYS A 12 89.36 -2.12 6.24
N LYS A 13 89.57 -3.24 6.95
CA LYS A 13 88.51 -4.23 7.22
C LYS A 13 87.41 -3.66 8.16
N ALA A 14 87.83 -2.93 9.20
CA ALA A 14 86.86 -2.27 10.12
C ALA A 14 86.03 -1.16 9.41
N LEU A 15 86.70 -0.37 8.54
CA LEU A 15 86.02 0.65 7.74
C LEU A 15 85.02 0.02 6.73
N ARG A 16 85.37 -1.04 6.03
CA ARG A 16 84.48 -1.79 5.14
C ARG A 16 83.31 -2.37 5.90
N LYS A 17 83.46 -2.93 7.11
CA LYS A 17 82.34 -3.40 7.95
C LYS A 17 81.41 -2.25 8.36
N ARG A 18 81.96 -1.08 8.73
CA ARG A 18 81.16 0.10 9.08
C ARG A 18 80.38 0.64 7.88
N ILE A 19 80.99 0.72 6.69
CA ILE A 19 80.35 1.13 5.46
C ILE A 19 79.23 0.13 5.09
N LEU A 20 79.48 -1.18 5.20
CA LEU A 20 78.47 -2.20 4.95
C LEU A 20 77.31 -2.09 5.95
N LEU A 21 77.61 -1.88 7.25
CA LEU A 21 76.57 -1.71 8.27
C LEU A 21 75.77 -0.44 8.05
N LEU A 22 76.39 0.68 7.69
CA LEU A 22 75.74 1.94 7.33
C LEU A 22 74.86 1.77 6.04
N SER A 23 75.34 1.07 5.03
CA SER A 23 74.57 0.79 3.79
C SER A 23 73.38 -0.08 4.08
N VAL A 24 73.47 -1.09 4.94
CA VAL A 24 72.38 -1.93 5.37
C VAL A 24 71.37 -1.12 6.18
N LEU A 25 71.80 -0.25 7.09
CA LEU A 25 70.94 0.63 7.86
C LEU A 25 70.20 1.65 6.97
N CYS A 26 70.96 2.29 6.02
CA CYS A 26 70.31 3.19 5.05
C CYS A 26 69.29 2.48 4.18
N LEU A 27 69.60 1.27 3.70
CA LEU A 27 68.63 0.46 2.94
C LEU A 27 67.37 0.11 3.77
N PHE A 28 67.57 -0.27 5.03
CA PHE A 28 66.56 -0.57 5.98
C PHE A 28 65.65 0.66 6.25
N LEU A 29 66.22 1.84 6.46
CA LEU A 29 65.53 3.10 6.64
C LEU A 29 64.76 3.51 5.37
N LEU A 30 65.32 3.30 4.18
CA LEU A 30 64.65 3.52 2.91
C LEU A 30 63.46 2.60 2.71
N VAL A 31 63.60 1.32 3.10
CA VAL A 31 62.51 0.35 3.06
C VAL A 31 61.35 0.76 3.99
N ILE A 32 61.71 1.19 5.24
CA ILE A 32 60.70 1.70 6.18
C ILE A 32 60.02 2.96 5.64
N ALA A 33 60.81 3.91 5.11
CA ALA A 33 60.28 5.14 4.53
C ALA A 33 59.34 4.84 3.35
N ALA A 34 59.73 3.91 2.47
CA ALA A 34 58.88 3.47 1.37
C ALA A 34 57.58 2.78 1.87
N PHE A 35 57.70 1.96 2.91
CA PHE A 35 56.56 1.30 3.55
C PHE A 35 55.56 2.32 4.15
N LEU A 36 56.08 3.30 4.92
CA LEU A 36 55.28 4.37 5.50
C LEU A 36 54.66 5.25 4.41
N PHE A 37 55.40 5.60 3.38
CA PHE A 37 54.92 6.36 2.24
C PHE A 37 53.76 5.65 1.55
N LEU A 38 53.89 4.37 1.21
CA LEU A 38 52.81 3.59 0.57
C LEU A 38 51.58 3.42 1.47
N ARG A 39 51.76 3.32 2.79
CA ARG A 39 50.67 3.20 3.75
C ARG A 39 49.84 4.47 3.84
N PHE A 40 50.51 5.64 3.91
CA PHE A 40 49.82 6.93 4.14
C PHE A 40 49.53 7.70 2.85
N LEU A 41 50.03 7.27 1.71
CA LEU A 41 49.71 7.90 0.42
C LEU A 41 48.20 7.77 0.16
N PRO A 42 47.47 8.90 -0.10
CA PRO A 42 46.05 8.86 -0.48
C PRO A 42 45.79 7.93 -1.65
N TRP A 43 44.65 7.24 -1.62
CA TRP A 43 44.25 6.32 -2.70
C TRP A 43 42.79 6.53 -3.09
N PRO A 44 42.48 7.58 -3.88
CA PRO A 44 41.12 7.95 -4.23
C PRO A 44 40.32 6.81 -4.91
N GLU A 45 41.01 5.96 -5.70
CA GLU A 45 40.37 4.84 -6.37
C GLU A 45 39.90 3.76 -5.37
N LEU A 46 40.67 3.54 -4.28
CA LEU A 46 40.24 2.64 -3.20
C LEU A 46 39.08 3.25 -2.43
N ASP A 47 39.15 4.53 -2.10
CA ASP A 47 38.09 5.23 -1.37
C ASP A 47 36.79 5.20 -2.15
N SER A 48 36.82 5.51 -3.46
CA SER A 48 35.67 5.40 -4.37
C SER A 48 35.15 3.97 -4.50
N PHE A 49 36.05 2.96 -4.46
CA PHE A 49 35.65 1.56 -4.52
C PHE A 49 34.95 1.09 -3.24
N LEU A 50 35.37 1.60 -2.08
CA LEU A 50 34.73 1.32 -0.79
C LEU A 50 33.33 1.98 -0.67
N GLU A 51 33.18 3.17 -1.26
CA GLU A 51 31.93 3.95 -1.21
C GLU A 51 30.94 3.60 -2.34
N ARG A 52 31.26 2.64 -3.22
CA ARG A 52 30.39 2.26 -4.33
C ARG A 52 29.06 1.71 -3.85
N GLN A 53 28.02 1.96 -4.63
CA GLN A 53 26.69 1.48 -4.31
C GLN A 53 26.58 -0.05 -4.40
N HIS A 54 25.76 -0.61 -3.52
CA HIS A 54 25.33 -2.01 -3.53
C HIS A 54 23.84 -2.12 -3.86
N SER A 55 23.42 -3.28 -4.32
CA SER A 55 22.03 -3.61 -4.56
C SER A 55 21.31 -3.76 -3.22
N SER A 56 20.35 -2.89 -2.94
CA SER A 56 19.55 -2.97 -1.72
C SER A 56 18.59 -4.13 -1.79
N ARG A 57 18.49 -4.89 -0.70
CA ARG A 57 17.54 -5.99 -0.52
C ARG A 57 16.38 -5.49 0.32
N PHE A 58 15.17 -5.69 -0.17
CA PHE A 58 13.96 -5.34 0.53
C PHE A 58 13.34 -6.60 1.11
N PHE A 59 13.12 -6.60 2.40
CA PHE A 59 12.49 -7.68 3.15
C PHE A 59 11.15 -7.22 3.68
N ASP A 60 10.22 -8.14 3.82
CA ASP A 60 8.97 -7.88 4.52
C ASP A 60 9.18 -7.81 6.05
N ARG A 61 8.09 -7.61 6.78
CA ARG A 61 8.14 -7.50 8.25
C ARG A 61 8.62 -8.78 8.96
N GLU A 62 8.50 -9.94 8.32
CA GLU A 62 8.92 -11.25 8.86
C GLU A 62 10.33 -11.66 8.38
N GLY A 63 10.96 -10.86 7.52
CA GLY A 63 12.29 -11.11 6.97
C GLY A 63 12.27 -11.91 5.67
N GLU A 64 11.13 -12.06 5.02
CA GLU A 64 11.05 -12.68 3.70
C GLU A 64 11.48 -11.68 2.61
N LEU A 65 12.30 -12.14 1.65
CA LEU A 65 12.83 -11.30 0.58
C LEU A 65 11.73 -10.91 -0.41
N VAL A 66 11.48 -9.60 -0.52
CA VAL A 66 10.46 -8.99 -1.40
C VAL A 66 11.04 -8.64 -2.75
N TYR A 67 12.24 -8.01 -2.75
CA TYR A 67 12.86 -7.46 -3.96
C TYR A 67 14.36 -7.21 -3.77
N ILE A 68 15.09 -7.19 -4.88
CA ILE A 68 16.49 -6.75 -4.94
C ILE A 68 16.59 -5.64 -5.96
N LEU A 69 16.93 -4.43 -5.51
CA LEU A 69 17.09 -3.28 -6.39
C LEU A 69 18.36 -3.42 -7.22
N SER A 70 18.22 -3.53 -8.53
CA SER A 70 19.37 -3.53 -9.44
C SER A 70 20.00 -2.14 -9.52
N LEU A 71 21.31 -2.12 -9.69
CA LEU A 71 22.08 -0.92 -10.04
C LEU A 71 21.92 -0.60 -11.53
N GLU A 72 22.60 0.45 -11.99
CA GLU A 72 22.62 0.83 -13.40
C GLU A 72 22.92 -0.36 -14.32
N GLN A 73 22.30 -0.37 -15.50
CA GLN A 73 22.41 -1.44 -16.50
C GLN A 73 22.02 -2.84 -16.00
N GLY A 74 21.21 -2.92 -14.92
CA GLY A 74 20.75 -4.19 -14.36
C GLY A 74 21.81 -4.95 -13.53
N LEU A 75 22.92 -4.29 -13.18
CA LEU A 75 23.95 -4.89 -12.34
C LEU A 75 23.41 -5.20 -10.95
N ARG A 76 23.74 -6.38 -10.44
CA ARG A 76 23.44 -6.83 -9.08
C ARG A 76 24.70 -7.06 -8.31
N ARG A 77 24.85 -6.35 -7.22
CA ARG A 77 25.97 -6.36 -6.30
C ARG A 77 25.44 -6.27 -4.88
N GLU A 78 25.08 -7.41 -4.32
CA GLU A 78 24.62 -7.51 -2.93
C GLU A 78 25.84 -7.56 -2.01
N TRP A 79 25.79 -6.80 -0.89
CA TRP A 79 26.80 -6.87 0.16
C TRP A 79 26.41 -7.92 1.20
N THR A 80 27.39 -8.68 1.68
CA THR A 80 27.24 -9.61 2.79
C THR A 80 28.49 -9.54 3.66
N ASP A 81 28.30 -9.22 4.95
CA ASP A 81 29.38 -9.20 5.93
C ASP A 81 30.05 -10.57 5.99
N ILE A 82 31.37 -10.59 6.15
CA ILE A 82 32.15 -11.84 6.08
C ILE A 82 31.74 -12.86 7.14
N GLU A 83 31.24 -12.41 8.30
CA GLU A 83 30.71 -13.26 9.37
C GLU A 83 29.44 -14.02 8.97
N LYS A 84 28.70 -13.50 8.00
CA LYS A 84 27.48 -14.11 7.46
C LYS A 84 27.77 -15.01 6.25
N ILE A 85 28.99 -14.97 5.71
CA ILE A 85 29.40 -15.86 4.61
C ILE A 85 29.81 -17.22 5.22
N PRO A 86 29.27 -18.36 4.75
CA PRO A 86 29.64 -19.67 5.27
C PRO A 86 31.14 -19.94 5.20
N GLY A 87 31.76 -20.39 6.30
CA GLY A 87 33.20 -20.61 6.40
C GLY A 87 33.75 -21.62 5.38
N ASN A 88 32.97 -22.66 5.04
CA ASN A 88 33.31 -23.64 4.01
C ASN A 88 33.32 -22.99 2.60
N LEU A 89 32.44 -22.04 2.30
CA LEU A 89 32.48 -21.29 1.05
C LEU A 89 33.74 -20.42 0.96
N ILE A 90 34.07 -19.70 2.05
CA ILE A 90 35.29 -18.90 2.14
C ILE A 90 36.54 -19.79 1.89
N GLU A 91 36.62 -20.94 2.54
CA GLU A 91 37.72 -21.87 2.38
C GLU A 91 37.80 -22.43 0.95
N THR A 92 36.68 -22.73 0.33
CA THR A 92 36.59 -23.18 -1.07
C THR A 92 37.18 -22.14 -2.03
N PHE A 93 36.87 -20.84 -1.85
CA PHE A 93 37.46 -19.77 -2.65
C PHE A 93 38.97 -19.63 -2.39
N ILE A 94 39.42 -19.71 -1.15
CA ILE A 94 40.85 -19.65 -0.81
C ILE A 94 41.60 -20.82 -1.44
N GLN A 95 41.07 -22.03 -1.35
CA GLN A 95 41.66 -23.23 -1.97
C GLN A 95 41.71 -23.17 -3.49
N ALA A 96 40.65 -22.62 -4.10
CA ALA A 96 40.58 -22.45 -5.55
C ALA A 96 41.53 -21.34 -6.06
N GLU A 97 41.53 -20.18 -5.40
CA GLU A 97 42.16 -18.97 -5.91
C GLU A 97 43.54 -18.70 -5.35
N ASP A 98 43.78 -18.96 -4.04
CA ASP A 98 45.01 -18.54 -3.34
C ASP A 98 45.25 -19.36 -2.07
N LYS A 99 45.75 -20.60 -2.22
CA LYS A 99 45.98 -21.55 -1.11
C LYS A 99 46.86 -21.03 0.03
N LYS A 100 47.62 -19.99 -0.23
CA LYS A 100 48.53 -19.38 0.74
C LYS A 100 48.14 -17.96 1.15
N PHE A 101 46.87 -17.60 0.96
CA PHE A 101 46.35 -16.25 1.19
C PHE A 101 46.80 -15.64 2.52
N TYR A 102 46.75 -16.39 3.60
CA TYR A 102 47.17 -15.93 4.93
C TYR A 102 48.68 -15.94 5.17
N LYS A 103 49.53 -16.44 4.20
CA LYS A 103 50.97 -16.65 4.39
C LYS A 103 51.83 -15.64 3.63
N HIS A 104 51.26 -14.79 2.81
CA HIS A 104 51.96 -13.77 2.05
C HIS A 104 51.33 -12.39 2.22
N SER A 105 52.07 -11.32 1.90
CA SER A 105 51.63 -9.93 1.97
C SER A 105 51.26 -9.42 0.56
N GLY A 106 50.17 -9.97 -0.02
CA GLY A 106 49.63 -9.55 -1.31
C GLY A 106 50.18 -10.26 -2.53
N VAL A 107 51.43 -10.70 -2.52
CA VAL A 107 52.12 -11.41 -3.62
C VAL A 107 52.74 -12.69 -3.13
N ASP A 108 52.43 -13.84 -3.71
CA ASP A 108 53.14 -15.12 -3.47
C ASP A 108 54.36 -15.23 -4.40
N ILE A 109 55.52 -14.74 -3.92
CA ILE A 109 56.79 -14.75 -4.68
C ILE A 109 57.19 -16.17 -5.13
N PRO A 110 57.14 -17.22 -4.27
CA PRO A 110 57.37 -18.60 -4.68
C PRO A 110 56.44 -19.10 -5.82
N ALA A 111 55.14 -18.75 -5.75
CA ALA A 111 54.21 -19.10 -6.79
C ALA A 111 54.49 -18.35 -8.10
N LEU A 112 54.90 -17.09 -8.02
CA LEU A 112 55.28 -16.28 -9.17
C LEU A 112 56.49 -16.86 -9.88
N ALA A 113 57.55 -17.21 -9.15
CA ALA A 113 58.76 -17.85 -9.68
C ALA A 113 58.41 -19.19 -10.34
N ARG A 114 57.65 -20.05 -9.69
CA ARG A 114 57.19 -21.33 -10.26
C ARG A 114 56.40 -21.14 -11.55
N ALA A 115 55.45 -20.20 -11.56
CA ALA A 115 54.64 -19.94 -12.75
C ALA A 115 55.47 -19.40 -13.92
N LEU A 116 56.49 -18.56 -13.65
CA LEU A 116 57.42 -18.05 -14.66
C LEU A 116 58.18 -19.21 -15.32
N ILE A 117 58.77 -20.10 -14.50
CA ILE A 117 59.52 -21.27 -14.98
C ILE A 117 58.59 -22.19 -15.83
N GLN A 118 57.45 -22.54 -15.32
CA GLN A 118 56.48 -23.44 -16.03
C GLN A 118 55.97 -22.86 -17.32
N ASN A 119 55.64 -21.59 -17.38
CA ASN A 119 55.11 -20.94 -18.57
C ASN A 119 56.22 -20.75 -19.62
N THR A 120 57.43 -20.45 -19.21
CA THR A 120 58.60 -20.35 -20.10
C THR A 120 58.94 -21.72 -20.71
N ALA A 121 58.95 -22.78 -19.88
CA ALA A 121 59.23 -24.14 -20.34
C ALA A 121 58.12 -24.68 -21.29
N ALA A 122 56.89 -24.28 -21.04
CA ALA A 122 55.73 -24.73 -21.90
C ALA A 122 55.52 -23.87 -23.14
N GLY A 123 56.20 -22.73 -23.29
CA GLY A 123 55.99 -21.76 -24.37
C GLY A 123 54.54 -21.14 -24.40
N LYS A 124 53.72 -21.45 -23.43
CA LYS A 124 52.37 -20.94 -23.27
C LYS A 124 51.99 -20.79 -21.79
N ARG A 125 50.91 -20.08 -21.52
CA ARG A 125 50.44 -19.90 -20.15
C ARG A 125 49.77 -21.19 -19.60
N VAL A 126 50.48 -21.94 -18.77
CA VAL A 126 49.98 -23.17 -18.12
C VAL A 126 49.80 -23.02 -16.60
N SER A 127 50.40 -21.98 -16.00
CA SER A 127 50.29 -21.73 -14.57
C SER A 127 49.98 -20.25 -14.28
N GLY A 128 49.11 -19.99 -13.32
CA GLY A 128 48.78 -18.67 -12.77
C GLY A 128 49.43 -18.47 -11.40
N ALA A 129 49.78 -17.23 -11.09
CA ALA A 129 50.38 -16.83 -9.80
C ALA A 129 49.67 -15.56 -9.25
N SER A 130 48.48 -15.29 -9.66
CA SER A 130 47.71 -14.13 -9.16
C SER A 130 47.03 -14.50 -7.85
N THR A 131 47.28 -13.73 -6.79
CA THR A 131 46.67 -13.88 -5.48
C THR A 131 45.29 -13.23 -5.45
N ILE A 132 44.47 -13.52 -4.42
CA ILE A 132 43.18 -12.85 -4.14
C ILE A 132 43.44 -11.33 -4.04
N THR A 133 44.45 -10.87 -3.32
CA THR A 133 44.76 -9.44 -3.19
C THR A 133 45.12 -8.79 -4.55
N MET A 134 45.82 -9.50 -5.43
CA MET A 134 46.12 -9.00 -6.79
C MET A 134 44.85 -8.93 -7.67
N GLN A 135 43.92 -9.85 -7.48
CA GLN A 135 42.62 -9.80 -8.18
C GLN A 135 41.79 -8.62 -7.70
N LEU A 136 41.72 -8.39 -6.38
CA LEU A 136 41.04 -7.23 -5.80
C LEU A 136 41.68 -5.90 -6.28
N ALA A 137 43.03 -5.80 -6.28
CA ALA A 137 43.75 -4.63 -6.80
C ALA A 137 43.37 -4.32 -8.27
N ARG A 138 43.14 -5.34 -9.08
CA ARG A 138 42.69 -5.23 -10.47
C ARG A 138 41.23 -4.74 -10.59
N MET A 139 40.38 -5.07 -9.65
CA MET A 139 38.99 -4.59 -9.62
C MET A 139 38.92 -3.10 -9.25
N ILE A 140 39.85 -2.64 -8.36
CA ILE A 140 39.97 -1.24 -7.96
C ILE A 140 40.51 -0.39 -9.11
N ILE A 141 41.61 -0.85 -9.77
CA ILE A 141 42.21 -0.16 -10.92
C ILE A 141 42.19 -1.09 -12.14
N PRO A 142 41.27 -0.86 -13.10
CA PRO A 142 41.13 -1.72 -14.28
C PRO A 142 42.40 -1.76 -15.16
N ARG A 143 42.62 -2.86 -15.83
CA ARG A 143 43.74 -3.07 -16.76
C ARG A 143 43.86 -2.06 -17.90
N THR A 144 42.72 -1.50 -18.31
CA THR A 144 42.63 -0.47 -19.36
C THR A 144 43.35 0.81 -18.99
N SER A 145 43.63 1.03 -17.69
CA SER A 145 44.40 2.18 -17.19
C SER A 145 45.88 2.16 -17.56
N TYR A 146 46.43 1.04 -18.10
CA TYR A 146 47.83 0.88 -18.41
C TYR A 146 48.07 0.39 -19.84
N PRO A 147 48.95 1.04 -20.62
CA PRO A 147 49.14 0.73 -22.04
C PRO A 147 49.92 -0.56 -22.31
N VAL A 148 50.76 -1.02 -21.37
CA VAL A 148 51.69 -2.16 -21.57
C VAL A 148 51.36 -3.31 -20.62
N LYS A 149 51.20 -4.54 -21.14
CA LYS A 149 50.86 -5.75 -20.34
C LYS A 149 51.78 -6.01 -19.15
N LEU A 150 53.07 -5.73 -19.28
CA LEU A 150 54.03 -5.89 -18.19
C LEU A 150 53.82 -4.85 -17.09
N GLN A 151 53.52 -3.60 -17.46
CA GLN A 151 53.22 -2.54 -16.51
C GLN A 151 51.94 -2.88 -15.72
N VAL A 152 50.91 -3.40 -16.37
CA VAL A 152 49.69 -3.91 -15.71
C VAL A 152 50.06 -4.86 -14.59
N LYS A 153 50.93 -5.84 -14.85
CA LYS A 153 51.26 -6.87 -13.87
C LYS A 153 52.09 -6.34 -12.71
N ILE A 154 53.02 -5.43 -12.98
CA ILE A 154 53.82 -4.77 -11.97
C ILE A 154 52.93 -3.90 -11.07
N MET A 155 52.02 -3.14 -11.67
CA MET A 155 51.11 -2.28 -10.91
C MET A 155 50.10 -3.09 -10.08
N GLU A 156 49.61 -4.24 -10.59
CA GLU A 156 48.80 -5.19 -9.81
C GLU A 156 49.54 -5.66 -8.55
N MET A 157 50.88 -5.97 -8.66
CA MET A 157 51.71 -6.36 -7.52
C MET A 157 51.93 -5.21 -6.53
N ILE A 158 52.26 -4.00 -7.01
CA ILE A 158 52.45 -2.83 -6.15
C ILE A 158 51.14 -2.50 -5.43
N ASN A 159 50.01 -2.47 -6.14
CA ASN A 159 48.74 -2.16 -5.54
C ASN A 159 48.28 -3.26 -4.56
N SER A 160 48.60 -4.53 -4.81
CA SER A 160 48.32 -5.59 -3.84
C SER A 160 49.12 -5.46 -2.53
N LEU A 161 50.37 -5.10 -2.63
CA LEU A 161 51.17 -4.76 -1.44
C LEU A 161 50.59 -3.56 -0.70
N ARG A 162 50.18 -2.54 -1.43
CA ARG A 162 49.53 -1.34 -0.87
C ARG A 162 48.21 -1.64 -0.19
N LEU A 163 47.38 -2.56 -0.73
CA LEU A 163 46.17 -3.04 -0.07
C LEU A 163 46.45 -3.70 1.27
N GLU A 164 47.45 -4.59 1.33
CA GLU A 164 47.85 -5.29 2.57
C GLU A 164 48.44 -4.34 3.65
N LEU A 165 48.92 -3.15 3.24
CA LEU A 165 49.35 -2.11 4.17
C LEU A 165 48.16 -1.29 4.73
N LYS A 166 47.07 -1.19 4.00
CA LYS A 166 45.90 -0.39 4.36
C LYS A 166 44.79 -1.20 5.03
N LEU A 167 44.61 -2.45 4.60
CA LEU A 167 43.52 -3.35 5.00
C LEU A 167 44.10 -4.66 5.56
N ASP A 168 43.43 -5.23 6.52
CA ASP A 168 43.74 -6.57 7.01
C ASP A 168 43.25 -7.67 6.07
N LYS A 169 43.64 -8.90 6.31
CA LYS A 169 43.28 -10.06 5.50
C LYS A 169 41.79 -10.32 5.47
N LYS A 170 41.09 -10.07 6.56
CA LYS A 170 39.63 -10.24 6.67
C LYS A 170 38.91 -9.24 5.77
N ASN A 171 39.25 -7.96 5.85
CA ASN A 171 38.66 -6.92 5.03
C ASN A 171 38.97 -7.09 3.53
N ILE A 172 40.20 -7.54 3.18
CA ILE A 172 40.58 -7.86 1.79
C ILE A 172 39.69 -9.00 1.25
N LEU A 173 39.49 -10.03 2.04
CA LEU A 173 38.67 -11.19 1.64
C LEU A 173 37.19 -10.83 1.52
N GLU A 174 36.66 -10.05 2.44
CA GLU A 174 35.32 -9.52 2.41
C GLU A 174 35.05 -8.69 1.14
N LEU A 175 35.92 -7.72 0.86
CA LEU A 175 35.84 -6.91 -0.35
C LEU A 175 35.95 -7.77 -1.61
N TYR A 176 36.83 -8.76 -1.62
CA TYR A 176 37.02 -9.67 -2.75
C TYR A 176 35.71 -10.46 -3.03
N LEU A 177 35.17 -11.12 -2.00
CA LEU A 177 33.98 -11.96 -2.14
C LEU A 177 32.73 -11.18 -2.53
N ASN A 178 32.64 -9.91 -2.08
CA ASN A 178 31.54 -9.02 -2.45
C ASN A 178 31.73 -8.28 -3.78
N SER A 179 32.90 -8.45 -4.44
CA SER A 179 33.24 -7.65 -5.63
C SER A 179 33.62 -8.47 -6.86
N ILE A 180 33.85 -9.77 -6.66
CA ILE A 180 34.27 -10.65 -7.75
C ILE A 180 33.21 -10.70 -8.86
N PRO A 181 33.58 -10.42 -10.14
CA PRO A 181 32.64 -10.47 -11.24
C PRO A 181 32.39 -11.90 -11.70
N PHE A 182 31.13 -12.30 -11.83
CA PHE A 182 30.70 -13.60 -12.30
C PHE A 182 30.17 -13.57 -13.75
N GLY A 183 30.10 -12.39 -14.36
CA GLY A 183 29.40 -12.19 -15.64
C GLY A 183 27.88 -12.06 -15.42
N TYR A 184 27.14 -11.96 -16.53
CA TYR A 184 25.66 -11.85 -16.51
C TYR A 184 25.14 -10.76 -15.54
N GLN A 185 25.79 -9.59 -15.53
CA GLN A 185 25.45 -8.45 -14.66
C GLN A 185 25.47 -8.82 -13.16
N THR A 186 26.37 -9.70 -12.75
CA THR A 186 26.46 -10.23 -11.39
C THR A 186 27.83 -10.02 -10.79
N GLU A 187 27.88 -9.36 -9.63
CA GLU A 187 29.09 -9.18 -8.81
C GLU A 187 28.81 -9.64 -7.37
N GLY A 188 29.82 -10.26 -6.77
CA GLY A 188 29.78 -10.81 -5.42
C GLY A 188 29.15 -12.19 -5.32
N VAL A 189 29.59 -12.95 -4.30
CA VAL A 189 29.18 -14.35 -4.10
C VAL A 189 27.68 -14.50 -3.80
N THR A 190 27.07 -13.52 -3.11
CA THR A 190 25.66 -13.55 -2.75
C THR A 190 24.78 -13.41 -3.99
N SER A 191 25.02 -12.40 -4.81
CA SER A 191 24.31 -12.22 -6.06
C SER A 191 24.52 -13.41 -7.02
N ALA A 192 25.75 -14.00 -7.02
CA ALA A 192 26.05 -15.16 -7.84
C ALA A 192 25.33 -16.43 -7.36
N ALA A 193 25.26 -16.68 -6.06
CA ALA A 193 24.52 -17.81 -5.50
C ALA A 193 23.03 -17.74 -5.88
N ARG A 194 22.45 -16.55 -5.82
CA ARG A 194 21.06 -16.32 -6.23
C ARG A 194 20.90 -16.51 -7.76
N ASN A 195 21.75 -15.85 -8.55
CA ASN A 195 21.60 -15.83 -10.00
C ASN A 195 21.80 -17.21 -10.62
N PHE A 196 22.74 -18.02 -10.13
CA PHE A 196 23.09 -19.29 -10.74
C PHE A 196 22.42 -20.50 -10.09
N PHE A 197 22.08 -20.43 -8.79
CA PHE A 197 21.54 -21.58 -8.05
C PHE A 197 20.17 -21.32 -7.43
N ASN A 198 19.65 -20.10 -7.46
CA ASN A 198 18.40 -19.72 -6.80
C ASN A 198 18.43 -20.01 -5.28
N LYS A 199 19.57 -19.75 -4.63
CA LYS A 199 19.82 -20.07 -3.24
C LYS A 199 20.47 -18.95 -2.48
N ASN A 200 20.22 -18.90 -1.17
CA ASN A 200 21.04 -18.14 -0.24
C ASN A 200 22.38 -18.86 -0.04
N LEU A 201 23.40 -18.13 0.46
CA LEU A 201 24.75 -18.69 0.65
C LEU A 201 24.76 -19.92 1.55
N ILE A 202 23.93 -19.95 2.59
CA ILE A 202 23.83 -21.06 3.55
C ILE A 202 23.21 -22.33 2.97
N GLU A 203 22.47 -22.22 1.88
CA GLU A 203 21.74 -23.30 1.22
C GLU A 203 22.58 -24.00 0.12
N LEU A 204 23.76 -23.45 -0.18
CA LEU A 204 24.64 -24.01 -1.19
C LEU A 204 25.21 -25.35 -0.76
N SER A 205 25.12 -26.36 -1.64
CA SER A 205 25.85 -27.62 -1.49
C SER A 205 27.35 -27.44 -1.75
N GLU A 206 28.19 -28.36 -1.26
CA GLU A 206 29.64 -28.33 -1.49
C GLU A 206 29.97 -28.24 -2.98
N ARG A 207 29.25 -28.99 -3.81
CA ARG A 207 29.43 -28.96 -5.27
C ARG A 207 29.11 -27.60 -5.89
N GLU A 208 28.04 -26.94 -5.43
CA GLU A 208 27.66 -25.59 -5.89
C GLU A 208 28.69 -24.55 -5.44
N MET A 209 29.24 -24.69 -4.24
CA MET A 209 30.34 -23.85 -3.74
C MET A 209 31.61 -24.01 -4.58
N GLU A 210 31.97 -25.25 -4.96
CA GLU A 210 33.11 -25.53 -5.85
C GLU A 210 32.87 -24.87 -7.22
N ILE A 211 31.70 -25.07 -7.83
CA ILE A 211 31.35 -24.45 -9.10
C ILE A 211 31.47 -22.92 -8.99
N LEU A 212 30.86 -22.33 -7.94
CA LEU A 212 30.89 -20.89 -7.73
C LEU A 212 32.31 -20.33 -7.62
N SER A 213 33.23 -21.05 -6.95
CA SER A 213 34.62 -20.64 -6.82
C SER A 213 35.42 -20.71 -8.13
N LEU A 214 34.99 -21.51 -9.08
CA LEU A 214 35.65 -21.69 -10.38
C LEU A 214 35.12 -20.77 -11.49
N LEU A 215 33.87 -20.31 -11.38
CA LEU A 215 33.21 -19.44 -12.38
C LEU A 215 34.02 -18.18 -12.75
N PRO A 216 34.64 -17.45 -11.82
CA PRO A 216 35.39 -16.22 -12.15
C PRO A 216 36.60 -16.45 -13.05
N ARG A 217 37.18 -17.67 -13.02
CA ARG A 217 38.31 -18.03 -13.88
C ARG A 217 37.94 -18.38 -15.29
N ASN A 218 36.83 -19.01 -15.47
CA ASN A 218 36.38 -19.50 -16.78
C ASN A 218 34.83 -19.56 -16.87
N PRO A 219 34.13 -18.42 -16.98
CA PRO A 219 32.68 -18.38 -17.04
C PRO A 219 32.10 -19.23 -18.19
N SER A 220 32.80 -19.27 -19.33
CA SER A 220 32.31 -20.00 -20.49
C SER A 220 32.44 -21.54 -20.37
N ALA A 221 33.35 -22.05 -19.53
CA ALA A 221 33.46 -23.51 -19.30
C ALA A 221 32.24 -24.08 -18.54
N TYR A 222 31.48 -23.21 -17.87
CA TYR A 222 30.30 -23.57 -17.06
C TYR A 222 28.99 -23.12 -17.69
N SER A 223 29.00 -22.54 -18.90
CA SER A 223 27.78 -22.13 -19.62
C SER A 223 26.78 -23.29 -19.74
N TYR A 224 27.27 -24.49 -19.97
CA TYR A 224 26.43 -25.71 -20.01
C TYR A 224 25.72 -26.00 -18.67
N LEU A 225 26.35 -25.76 -17.53
CA LEU A 225 25.74 -25.91 -16.22
C LEU A 225 24.73 -24.79 -15.95
N LEU A 226 25.00 -23.59 -16.43
CA LEU A 226 24.13 -22.42 -16.30
C LEU A 226 22.90 -22.51 -17.21
N GLU A 227 23.02 -23.09 -18.41
CA GLU A 227 21.91 -23.31 -19.33
C GLU A 227 20.90 -24.36 -18.81
N ASN A 228 21.36 -25.28 -17.97
CA ASN A 228 20.52 -26.33 -17.36
C ASN A 228 20.04 -25.96 -15.94
N THR A 229 20.55 -24.89 -15.34
CA THR A 229 19.95 -24.31 -14.13
C THR A 229 18.83 -23.39 -14.57
N ARG A 230 17.62 -23.55 -14.02
CA ARG A 230 16.51 -22.63 -14.26
C ARG A 230 16.98 -21.21 -13.97
N SER A 231 16.79 -20.30 -14.93
CA SER A 231 17.08 -18.88 -14.69
C SER A 231 16.38 -18.43 -13.41
N PHE A 232 17.16 -17.86 -12.52
CA PHE A 232 16.62 -17.28 -11.28
C PHE A 232 15.66 -16.15 -11.67
N SER A 233 14.41 -16.29 -11.27
CA SER A 233 13.49 -15.17 -11.26
C SER A 233 13.71 -14.41 -9.97
N TYR A 234 14.29 -13.21 -10.07
CA TYR A 234 14.41 -12.34 -8.90
C TYR A 234 13.05 -12.08 -8.32
N PRO A 235 12.88 -12.16 -6.99
CA PRO A 235 11.59 -11.91 -6.38
C PRO A 235 11.12 -10.50 -6.74
N ASN A 236 9.89 -10.41 -7.18
CA ASN A 236 9.18 -9.16 -7.45
C ASN A 236 7.81 -9.24 -6.79
N LYS A 237 7.85 -9.39 -5.47
CA LYS A 237 6.66 -9.47 -4.63
C LYS A 237 6.22 -8.06 -4.30
N ALA A 238 4.94 -7.78 -4.31
CA ALA A 238 4.38 -6.43 -4.10
C ALA A 238 5.00 -5.33 -5.00
N PRO A 239 5.04 -5.51 -6.35
CA PRO A 239 5.78 -4.63 -7.27
C PRO A 239 5.31 -3.18 -7.26
N HIS A 240 4.00 -2.91 -7.17
CA HIS A 240 3.46 -1.56 -7.10
C HIS A 240 3.92 -0.83 -5.82
N PHE A 241 3.90 -1.51 -4.67
CA PHE A 241 4.38 -0.94 -3.42
C PHE A 241 5.85 -0.51 -3.50
N LEU A 242 6.68 -1.36 -4.11
CA LEU A 242 8.09 -1.05 -4.30
C LEU A 242 8.30 0.10 -5.28
N GLN A 243 7.55 0.15 -6.38
CA GLN A 243 7.60 1.27 -7.32
C GLN A 243 7.21 2.58 -6.63
N TRP A 244 6.17 2.54 -5.80
CA TRP A 244 5.76 3.70 -5.02
C TRP A 244 6.85 4.13 -4.05
N ILE A 245 7.44 3.22 -3.25
CA ILE A 245 8.56 3.53 -2.33
C ILE A 245 9.73 4.17 -3.08
N ILE A 246 10.14 3.59 -4.20
CA ILE A 246 11.26 4.09 -5.01
C ILE A 246 10.92 5.49 -5.55
N SER A 247 9.68 5.72 -5.97
CA SER A 247 9.24 7.03 -6.47
C SER A 247 9.27 8.14 -5.43
N GLN A 248 8.97 7.80 -4.16
CA GLN A 248 9.04 8.73 -3.03
C GLN A 248 10.48 9.06 -2.61
N ASN A 249 11.45 8.23 -3.00
CA ASN A 249 12.84 8.30 -2.54
C ASN A 249 13.85 8.41 -3.69
N LYS A 250 13.52 9.16 -4.75
CA LYS A 250 14.32 9.24 -6.00
C LYS A 250 15.80 9.57 -5.80
N GLU A 251 16.15 10.32 -4.76
CA GLU A 251 17.52 10.74 -4.44
C GLU A 251 18.13 9.97 -3.26
N ALA A 252 17.33 9.14 -2.57
CA ALA A 252 17.79 8.43 -1.40
C ALA A 252 18.59 7.18 -1.79
N LYS A 253 19.77 7.02 -1.19
CA LYS A 253 20.47 5.74 -1.17
C LYS A 253 19.81 4.87 -0.08
N PHE A 254 19.20 3.78 -0.50
CA PHE A 254 18.72 2.79 0.45
C PHE A 254 19.89 2.06 1.13
N GLU A 255 19.70 1.63 2.37
CA GLU A 255 20.61 0.72 3.05
C GLU A 255 20.72 -0.61 2.31
N ASN A 256 21.74 -1.42 2.63
CA ASN A 256 21.90 -2.73 2.01
C ASN A 256 20.70 -3.65 2.27
N ASP A 257 20.14 -3.61 3.49
CA ASP A 257 18.99 -4.37 3.92
C ASP A 257 17.90 -3.42 4.42
N VAL A 258 16.76 -3.42 3.75
CA VAL A 258 15.61 -2.57 4.06
C VAL A 258 14.46 -3.44 4.53
N TYR A 259 14.02 -3.26 5.77
CA TYR A 259 12.87 -3.99 6.33
C TYR A 259 11.60 -3.16 6.18
N LEU A 260 10.71 -3.64 5.32
CA LEU A 260 9.43 -3.01 5.04
C LEU A 260 8.38 -3.42 6.08
N SER A 261 7.33 -2.62 6.19
CA SER A 261 6.20 -2.88 7.06
C SER A 261 5.21 -3.91 6.51
N ILE A 262 5.26 -4.19 5.20
CA ILE A 262 4.32 -5.08 4.50
C ILE A 262 4.32 -6.49 5.10
N ASN A 263 3.14 -7.09 5.19
CA ASN A 263 2.95 -8.51 5.50
C ASN A 263 2.70 -9.26 4.18
N LEU A 264 3.73 -9.91 3.65
CA LEU A 264 3.65 -10.60 2.35
C LEU A 264 2.59 -11.70 2.33
N ARG A 265 2.45 -12.46 3.42
CA ARG A 265 1.47 -13.55 3.51
C ARG A 265 0.04 -13.02 3.28
N ILE A 266 -0.34 -11.95 3.97
CA ILE A 266 -1.68 -11.37 3.83
C ILE A 266 -1.81 -10.61 2.51
N ASN A 267 -0.74 -10.00 2.02
CA ASN A 267 -0.71 -9.34 0.71
C ASN A 267 -0.97 -10.34 -0.44
N GLU A 268 -0.32 -11.49 -0.41
CA GLU A 268 -0.50 -12.57 -1.39
C GLU A 268 -1.90 -13.20 -1.28
N LEU A 269 -2.43 -13.34 -0.05
CA LEU A 269 -3.79 -13.80 0.18
C LEU A 269 -4.82 -12.85 -0.42
N ALA A 270 -4.69 -11.55 -0.19
CA ALA A 270 -5.57 -10.53 -0.76
C ALA A 270 -5.51 -10.53 -2.29
N LEU A 271 -4.30 -10.60 -2.88
CA LEU A 271 -4.11 -10.71 -4.32
C LEU A 271 -4.78 -11.96 -4.91
N SER A 272 -4.61 -13.10 -4.24
CA SER A 272 -5.22 -14.36 -4.67
C SER A 272 -6.75 -14.29 -4.60
N ASP A 273 -7.30 -13.70 -3.54
CA ASP A 273 -8.75 -13.58 -3.37
C ASP A 273 -9.36 -12.61 -4.40
N ILE A 274 -8.70 -11.48 -4.68
CA ILE A 274 -9.11 -10.56 -5.76
C ILE A 274 -9.16 -11.29 -7.09
N ARG A 275 -8.14 -12.07 -7.46
CA ARG A 275 -8.12 -12.87 -8.69
C ARG A 275 -9.26 -13.89 -8.75
N ASN A 276 -9.48 -14.58 -7.64
CA ASN A 276 -10.57 -15.56 -7.54
C ASN A 276 -11.93 -14.89 -7.70
N LYS A 277 -12.13 -13.71 -7.10
CA LYS A 277 -13.37 -12.95 -7.22
C LYS A 277 -13.61 -12.44 -8.64
N ILE A 278 -12.58 -11.93 -9.32
CA ILE A 278 -12.68 -11.53 -10.72
C ILE A 278 -13.09 -12.73 -11.60
N GLN A 279 -12.55 -13.90 -11.34
CA GLN A 279 -12.90 -15.12 -12.07
C GLN A 279 -14.32 -15.65 -11.69
N GLU A 280 -14.67 -15.63 -10.40
CA GLU A 280 -15.98 -16.07 -9.88
C GLU A 280 -17.13 -15.22 -10.44
N TYR A 281 -16.87 -13.92 -10.63
CA TYR A 281 -17.85 -12.92 -11.08
C TYR A 281 -17.55 -12.41 -12.52
N GLU A 282 -17.10 -13.30 -13.41
CA GLU A 282 -16.72 -12.95 -14.78
C GLU A 282 -17.88 -12.24 -15.53
N ASP A 283 -19.13 -12.65 -15.30
CA ASP A 283 -20.33 -12.06 -15.90
C ASP A 283 -20.56 -10.60 -15.48
N SER A 284 -19.97 -10.15 -14.36
CA SER A 284 -20.11 -8.77 -13.89
C SER A 284 -19.15 -7.78 -14.55
N ARG A 285 -18.31 -8.23 -15.47
CA ARG A 285 -17.35 -7.41 -16.21
C ARG A 285 -16.32 -6.69 -15.32
N ILE A 286 -16.01 -7.22 -14.14
CA ILE A 286 -14.91 -6.69 -13.31
C ILE A 286 -13.59 -7.30 -13.80
N SER A 287 -12.63 -6.46 -14.14
CA SER A 287 -11.32 -6.90 -14.67
C SER A 287 -10.14 -6.53 -13.78
N SER A 288 -10.30 -5.66 -12.81
CA SER A 288 -9.22 -5.17 -11.97
C SER A 288 -9.64 -5.00 -10.52
N GLY A 289 -8.67 -5.09 -9.59
CA GLY A 289 -8.92 -4.88 -8.19
C GLY A 289 -7.66 -4.54 -7.41
N SER A 290 -7.82 -3.72 -6.38
CA SER A 290 -6.75 -3.23 -5.52
C SER A 290 -7.12 -3.34 -4.05
N ALA A 291 -6.12 -3.57 -3.19
CA ALA A 291 -6.30 -3.65 -1.75
C ALA A 291 -5.20 -2.88 -1.01
N PHE A 292 -5.60 -2.24 0.07
CA PHE A 292 -4.69 -1.45 0.91
C PHE A 292 -5.08 -1.58 2.38
N VAL A 293 -4.10 -1.87 3.25
CA VAL A 293 -4.32 -2.01 4.70
C VAL A 293 -3.24 -1.28 5.48
N ILE A 294 -3.65 -0.59 6.52
CA ILE A 294 -2.77 0.07 7.47
C ILE A 294 -3.02 -0.41 8.90
N HIS A 295 -1.98 -0.37 9.72
CA HIS A 295 -2.10 -0.55 11.16
C HIS A 295 -2.41 0.80 11.82
N ASN A 296 -3.56 0.92 12.49
CA ASN A 296 -4.07 2.19 13.01
C ASN A 296 -3.12 2.85 14.02
N LYS A 297 -2.49 2.07 14.91
CA LYS A 297 -1.62 2.60 15.96
C LYS A 297 -0.27 3.07 15.44
N THR A 298 0.39 2.27 14.59
CA THR A 298 1.77 2.52 14.14
C THR A 298 1.87 3.24 12.80
N GLY A 299 0.76 3.35 12.05
CA GLY A 299 0.74 3.92 10.70
C GLY A 299 1.48 3.06 9.65
N GLU A 300 1.85 1.82 10.01
CA GLU A 300 2.50 0.90 9.09
C GLU A 300 1.57 0.47 7.95
N ILE A 301 2.09 0.47 6.74
CA ILE A 301 1.43 -0.07 5.56
C ILE A 301 1.62 -1.59 5.56
N LEU A 302 0.54 -2.36 5.70
CA LEU A 302 0.60 -3.81 5.88
C LEU A 302 0.26 -4.60 4.62
N VAL A 303 -0.60 -4.06 3.75
CA VAL A 303 -0.99 -4.67 2.47
C VAL A 303 -1.02 -3.59 1.41
N TRP A 304 -0.49 -3.91 0.24
CA TRP A 304 -0.53 -3.08 -0.97
C TRP A 304 -0.66 -3.97 -2.20
N VAL A 305 -1.84 -4.17 -2.67
CA VAL A 305 -2.14 -4.82 -3.95
C VAL A 305 -2.59 -3.75 -4.92
N GLY A 306 -1.73 -3.36 -5.84
CA GLY A 306 -2.05 -2.29 -6.79
C GLY A 306 -2.92 -2.75 -7.95
N ASN A 307 -2.80 -4.00 -8.37
CA ASN A 307 -3.61 -4.61 -9.42
C ASN A 307 -3.58 -6.15 -9.30
N GLU A 308 -4.51 -6.83 -9.92
CA GLU A 308 -4.61 -8.30 -9.94
C GLU A 308 -3.46 -8.97 -10.70
N ASN A 309 -2.87 -8.29 -11.71
CA ASN A 309 -1.81 -8.86 -12.54
C ASN A 309 -0.80 -7.80 -13.02
N PHE A 310 0.30 -7.66 -12.31
CA PHE A 310 1.38 -6.74 -12.66
C PHE A 310 2.01 -7.00 -14.04
N GLU A 311 2.00 -8.25 -14.50
CA GLU A 311 2.62 -8.64 -15.80
C GLU A 311 1.70 -8.38 -17.00
N ASN A 312 0.47 -7.93 -16.78
CA ASN A 312 -0.42 -7.56 -17.88
C ASN A 312 0.17 -6.33 -18.61
N PRO A 313 0.49 -6.45 -19.93
CA PRO A 313 1.17 -5.38 -20.67
C PRO A 313 0.33 -4.12 -20.86
N TYR A 314 -0.98 -4.19 -20.68
CA TYR A 314 -1.90 -3.06 -20.89
C TYR A 314 -2.30 -2.36 -19.59
N THR A 315 -2.55 -3.12 -18.55
CA THR A 315 -3.11 -2.62 -17.30
C THR A 315 -2.24 -2.85 -16.08
N GLY A 316 -1.27 -3.79 -16.17
CA GLY A 316 -0.51 -4.26 -15.01
C GLY A 316 0.29 -3.20 -14.26
N TYR A 317 0.73 -2.15 -14.95
CA TYR A 317 1.48 -1.05 -14.34
C TYR A 317 0.60 0.01 -13.65
N VAL A 318 -0.73 -0.07 -13.82
CA VAL A 318 -1.65 0.84 -13.12
C VAL A 318 -1.77 0.39 -11.68
N ASP A 319 -1.40 1.26 -10.77
CA ASP A 319 -1.52 1.04 -9.33
C ASP A 319 -2.84 1.62 -8.83
N GLY A 320 -3.85 0.79 -8.65
CA GLY A 320 -5.18 1.20 -8.22
C GLY A 320 -5.25 1.65 -6.75
N VAL A 321 -4.16 1.50 -5.96
CA VAL A 321 -4.09 2.10 -4.62
C VAL A 321 -3.91 3.60 -4.70
N ILE A 322 -3.20 4.09 -5.72
CA ILE A 322 -2.94 5.52 -5.95
C ILE A 322 -3.62 6.08 -7.20
N ALA A 323 -4.30 5.25 -7.98
CA ALA A 323 -5.15 5.73 -9.07
C ALA A 323 -6.39 6.45 -8.49
N GLU A 324 -6.80 7.53 -9.13
CA GLU A 324 -7.97 8.29 -8.75
C GLU A 324 -9.23 7.63 -9.29
N ASN A 325 -10.17 7.27 -8.39
CA ASN A 325 -11.43 6.63 -8.70
C ASN A 325 -12.58 7.32 -7.96
N GLN A 326 -13.80 7.19 -8.47
CA GLN A 326 -14.97 7.72 -7.77
C GLN A 326 -15.20 6.97 -6.46
N SER A 327 -15.25 7.73 -5.37
CA SER A 327 -15.37 7.17 -4.02
C SER A 327 -16.79 6.68 -3.66
N GLY A 328 -17.80 7.13 -4.38
CA GLY A 328 -19.17 6.80 -4.07
C GLY A 328 -19.53 7.13 -2.61
N SER A 329 -20.37 6.33 -2.02
CA SER A 329 -20.86 6.54 -0.64
C SER A 329 -19.80 6.38 0.46
N THR A 330 -18.53 6.10 0.14
CA THR A 330 -17.46 6.06 1.17
C THR A 330 -17.13 7.45 1.74
N MET A 331 -17.58 8.53 1.10
CA MET A 331 -17.46 9.90 1.61
C MET A 331 -18.43 10.24 2.75
N LYS A 332 -19.53 9.51 2.88
CA LYS A 332 -20.58 9.84 3.87
C LYS A 332 -20.11 9.88 5.31
N PRO A 333 -19.27 8.97 5.83
CA PRO A 333 -18.79 9.06 7.21
C PRO A 333 -18.15 10.40 7.56
N PHE A 334 -17.35 10.97 6.65
CA PHE A 334 -16.70 12.26 6.86
C PHE A 334 -17.71 13.43 6.88
N LEU A 335 -18.72 13.37 6.02
CA LEU A 335 -19.80 14.34 5.99
C LEU A 335 -20.64 14.29 7.28
N TYR A 336 -21.00 13.10 7.75
CA TYR A 336 -21.75 12.91 8.96
C TYR A 336 -20.94 13.32 10.22
N ALA A 337 -19.65 13.02 10.25
CA ALA A 337 -18.76 13.49 11.31
C ALA A 337 -18.71 15.03 11.34
N MET A 338 -18.57 15.66 10.18
CA MET A 338 -18.61 17.12 10.08
C MET A 338 -19.97 17.69 10.51
N ALA A 339 -21.07 17.01 10.19
CA ALA A 339 -22.41 17.44 10.61
C ALA A 339 -22.53 17.45 12.16
N LEU A 340 -22.03 16.43 12.84
CA LEU A 340 -21.98 16.40 14.31
C LEU A 340 -21.18 17.59 14.86
N GLU A 341 -20.01 17.91 14.31
CA GLU A 341 -19.21 19.07 14.72
C GLU A 341 -19.88 20.44 14.39
N ARG A 342 -20.82 20.45 13.45
CA ARG A 342 -21.63 21.62 13.10
C ARG A 342 -22.95 21.72 13.90
N GLY A 343 -23.12 20.86 14.92
CA GLY A 343 -24.21 20.93 15.87
C GLY A 343 -25.43 20.07 15.53
N PHE A 344 -25.36 19.18 14.53
CA PHE A 344 -26.36 18.14 14.40
C PHE A 344 -26.24 17.15 15.56
N ALA A 345 -27.36 16.86 16.21
CA ALA A 345 -27.37 15.91 17.30
C ALA A 345 -27.37 14.45 16.77
N PRO A 346 -26.74 13.49 17.48
CA PRO A 346 -26.74 12.08 17.07
C PRO A 346 -28.15 11.47 16.94
N ASN A 347 -29.12 11.96 17.72
CA ASN A 347 -30.52 11.58 17.69
C ASN A 347 -31.37 12.38 16.69
N ALA A 348 -30.74 13.24 15.86
CA ALA A 348 -31.46 14.01 14.85
C ALA A 348 -32.16 13.09 13.86
N VAL A 349 -33.32 13.55 13.36
CA VAL A 349 -34.06 12.90 12.28
C VAL A 349 -33.81 13.65 10.99
N LEU A 350 -33.42 12.93 9.96
CA LEU A 350 -33.15 13.45 8.63
C LEU A 350 -34.24 13.01 7.63
N PRO A 351 -34.57 13.86 6.64
CA PRO A 351 -35.56 13.54 5.64
C PRO A 351 -35.01 12.56 4.59
N ASP A 352 -35.67 11.43 4.43
CA ASP A 352 -35.48 10.51 3.30
C ASP A 352 -36.77 10.51 2.44
N ILE A 353 -37.06 11.64 1.85
CA ILE A 353 -38.23 11.93 1.02
C ILE A 353 -37.76 12.61 -0.29
N PRO A 354 -38.59 12.62 -1.36
CA PRO A 354 -38.24 13.37 -2.57
C PRO A 354 -38.00 14.85 -2.24
N MET A 355 -36.83 15.35 -2.55
CA MET A 355 -36.45 16.73 -2.33
C MET A 355 -35.68 17.24 -3.54
N ASP A 356 -36.02 18.43 -4.01
CA ASP A 356 -35.25 19.15 -5.01
C ASP A 356 -34.26 20.11 -4.33
N PHE A 357 -32.99 19.93 -4.60
CA PHE A 357 -31.89 20.75 -4.07
C PHE A 357 -31.36 21.74 -5.10
N GLY A 358 -31.94 21.78 -6.31
CA GLY A 358 -31.48 22.68 -7.37
C GLY A 358 -31.97 24.11 -7.16
N SER A 359 -31.09 25.06 -7.49
CA SER A 359 -31.42 26.52 -7.54
C SER A 359 -31.74 27.00 -8.96
N SER A 360 -31.02 26.48 -9.95
CA SER A 360 -31.16 26.81 -11.38
C SER A 360 -31.47 25.58 -12.22
N ASN A 361 -31.06 24.40 -11.79
CA ASN A 361 -31.36 23.09 -12.39
C ASN A 361 -31.92 22.18 -11.30
N VAL A 362 -32.92 21.38 -11.64
CA VAL A 362 -33.51 20.40 -10.71
C VAL A 362 -32.48 19.35 -10.35
N TYR A 363 -32.26 19.12 -9.05
CA TYR A 363 -31.39 18.04 -8.54
C TYR A 363 -32.13 17.23 -7.47
N VAL A 364 -32.70 16.11 -7.88
CA VAL A 364 -33.46 15.19 -7.02
C VAL A 364 -32.67 13.89 -6.88
N PRO A 365 -31.86 13.73 -5.82
CA PRO A 365 -31.15 12.50 -5.59
C PRO A 365 -32.10 11.34 -5.26
N GLN A 366 -31.74 10.13 -5.65
CA GLN A 366 -32.48 8.91 -5.38
C GLN A 366 -31.65 7.96 -4.52
N ASN A 367 -32.32 7.16 -3.67
CA ASN A 367 -31.63 6.05 -2.98
C ASN A 367 -31.35 4.92 -3.98
N PHE A 368 -30.36 4.11 -3.69
CA PHE A 368 -29.93 2.98 -4.50
C PHE A 368 -31.08 2.02 -4.87
N ASN A 369 -32.01 1.78 -3.93
CA ASN A 369 -33.17 0.91 -4.11
C ASN A 369 -34.41 1.64 -4.63
N ASN A 370 -34.29 2.89 -5.06
CA ASN A 370 -35.35 3.78 -5.51
C ASN A 370 -36.55 3.91 -4.52
N ARG A 371 -36.27 3.73 -3.21
CA ARG A 371 -37.28 3.86 -2.16
C ARG A 371 -36.97 5.04 -1.27
N TYR A 372 -38.01 5.70 -0.80
CA TYR A 372 -37.98 6.75 0.21
C TYR A 372 -38.55 6.20 1.50
N ASN A 373 -37.85 6.41 2.61
CA ASN A 373 -38.20 5.81 3.90
C ASN A 373 -38.80 6.80 4.90
N GLY A 374 -38.97 8.08 4.49
CA GLY A 374 -39.51 9.14 5.35
C GLY A 374 -38.52 9.68 6.37
N PRO A 375 -38.99 10.12 7.53
CA PRO A 375 -38.06 10.53 8.61
C PRO A 375 -37.25 9.35 9.10
N GLN A 376 -35.92 9.50 9.13
CA GLN A 376 -35.00 8.47 9.56
C GLN A 376 -33.97 9.05 10.54
N LEU A 377 -33.62 8.31 11.58
CA LEU A 377 -32.56 8.69 12.51
C LEU A 377 -31.22 8.85 11.79
N PHE A 378 -30.43 9.79 12.24
CA PHE A 378 -29.08 10.10 11.74
C PHE A 378 -28.21 8.82 11.61
N ARG A 379 -28.23 7.95 12.64
CA ARG A 379 -27.59 6.63 12.67
C ARG A 379 -28.04 5.75 11.50
N THR A 380 -29.36 5.60 11.31
CA THR A 380 -29.94 4.78 10.26
C THR A 380 -29.57 5.32 8.87
N CYS A 381 -29.59 6.65 8.71
CA CYS A 381 -29.22 7.29 7.44
C CYS A 381 -27.76 6.98 7.05
N LEU A 382 -26.82 7.08 8.00
CA LEU A 382 -25.42 6.78 7.76
C LEU A 382 -25.19 5.28 7.54
N ALA A 383 -25.67 4.44 8.46
CA ALA A 383 -25.42 2.99 8.43
C ALA A 383 -26.04 2.33 7.21
N SER A 384 -27.26 2.74 6.82
CA SER A 384 -27.96 2.28 5.60
C SER A 384 -27.53 3.01 4.34
N SER A 385 -26.57 3.94 4.44
CA SER A 385 -26.02 4.67 3.30
C SER A 385 -27.05 5.42 2.45
N LEU A 386 -28.12 5.99 3.06
CA LEU A 386 -29.17 6.70 2.33
C LEU A 386 -28.59 7.95 1.64
N ASN A 387 -29.08 8.22 0.41
CA ASN A 387 -28.53 9.29 -0.43
C ASN A 387 -29.14 10.65 -0.10
N ILE A 388 -30.47 10.73 0.01
CA ILE A 388 -31.16 12.01 0.23
C ILE A 388 -30.71 12.68 1.53
N PRO A 389 -30.65 11.96 2.69
CA PRO A 389 -30.14 12.55 3.93
C PRO A 389 -28.71 13.07 3.83
N ALA A 390 -27.84 12.38 3.07
CA ALA A 390 -26.46 12.83 2.86
C ALA A 390 -26.41 14.12 2.06
N VAL A 391 -27.16 14.21 0.96
CA VAL A 391 -27.26 15.44 0.15
C VAL A 391 -27.89 16.57 0.97
N TYR A 392 -28.91 16.28 1.78
CA TYR A 392 -29.52 17.25 2.70
C TYR A 392 -28.48 17.81 3.70
N LEU A 393 -27.69 16.95 4.31
CA LEU A 393 -26.60 17.40 5.21
C LEU A 393 -25.61 18.30 4.48
N LEU A 394 -25.15 17.91 3.30
CA LEU A 394 -24.20 18.72 2.54
C LEU A 394 -24.81 20.07 2.12
N TYR A 395 -26.08 20.09 1.72
CA TYR A 395 -26.81 21.33 1.44
C TYR A 395 -26.85 22.27 2.66
N ARG A 396 -27.08 21.72 3.87
CA ARG A 396 -27.12 22.50 5.13
C ARG A 396 -25.74 22.97 5.61
N ILE A 397 -24.70 22.20 5.37
CA ILE A 397 -23.30 22.48 5.82
C ILE A 397 -22.57 23.38 4.82
N GLY A 398 -22.90 23.24 3.54
CA GLY A 398 -22.26 23.93 2.42
C GLY A 398 -21.11 23.12 1.81
N VAL A 399 -21.11 23.06 0.48
CA VAL A 399 -20.12 22.29 -0.33
C VAL A 399 -18.71 22.74 -0.04
N ASP A 400 -18.44 24.06 -0.04
CA ASP A 400 -17.10 24.61 0.22
C ASP A 400 -16.52 24.24 1.59
N SER A 401 -17.38 24.22 2.60
CA SER A 401 -16.99 23.84 3.95
C SER A 401 -16.58 22.37 4.01
N PHE A 402 -17.37 21.50 3.37
CA PHE A 402 -17.06 20.07 3.33
C PHE A 402 -15.83 19.78 2.48
N PHE A 403 -15.69 20.45 1.32
CA PHE A 403 -14.51 20.35 0.48
C PHE A 403 -13.22 20.69 1.25
N SER A 404 -13.23 21.81 2.00
CA SER A 404 -12.09 22.20 2.85
C SER A 404 -11.79 21.16 3.95
N LYS A 405 -12.83 20.52 4.51
CA LYS A 405 -12.66 19.42 5.48
C LYS A 405 -12.00 18.20 4.83
N LEU A 406 -12.40 17.85 3.61
CA LEU A 406 -11.78 16.73 2.86
C LEU A 406 -10.28 16.98 2.61
N LEU A 407 -9.90 18.19 2.22
CA LEU A 407 -8.47 18.53 2.11
C LEU A 407 -7.73 18.38 3.44
N SER A 408 -8.34 18.79 4.56
CA SER A 408 -7.74 18.57 5.90
C SER A 408 -7.61 17.11 6.30
N LEU A 409 -8.39 16.22 5.69
CA LEU A 409 -8.33 14.77 5.83
C LEU A 409 -7.29 14.12 4.90
N GLY A 410 -6.57 14.92 4.09
CA GLY A 410 -5.52 14.47 3.19
C GLY A 410 -6.04 13.91 1.87
N PHE A 411 -7.19 14.38 1.39
CA PHE A 411 -7.67 14.12 0.03
C PHE A 411 -7.02 15.12 -0.95
N ASP A 412 -5.71 15.00 -1.12
CA ASP A 412 -4.91 15.91 -1.94
C ASP A 412 -5.29 15.83 -3.43
N SER A 413 -5.80 14.68 -3.87
CA SER A 413 -6.33 14.47 -5.23
C SER A 413 -7.49 15.43 -5.59
N LEU A 414 -8.16 16.01 -4.58
CA LEU A 414 -9.24 16.98 -4.78
C LEU A 414 -8.77 18.43 -4.96
N GLU A 415 -7.50 18.76 -4.68
CA GLU A 415 -7.02 20.14 -4.53
C GLU A 415 -7.44 21.09 -5.69
N ASN A 416 -7.44 20.59 -6.92
CA ASN A 416 -7.77 21.40 -8.11
C ASN A 416 -9.18 21.09 -8.67
N LYS A 417 -10.07 20.42 -7.91
CA LYS A 417 -11.39 19.99 -8.38
C LYS A 417 -12.55 20.77 -7.75
N ARG A 418 -12.27 21.84 -6.99
CA ARG A 418 -13.27 22.59 -6.22
C ARG A 418 -14.41 23.13 -7.08
N ASP A 419 -14.08 23.78 -8.20
CA ASP A 419 -15.05 24.42 -9.08
C ASP A 419 -16.00 23.43 -9.79
N LYS A 420 -15.63 22.15 -9.80
CA LYS A 420 -16.44 21.05 -10.37
C LYS A 420 -17.27 20.33 -9.30
N SER A 421 -17.10 20.66 -8.04
CA SER A 421 -17.74 19.98 -6.92
C SER A 421 -19.07 20.65 -6.58
N GLY A 422 -20.11 19.86 -6.57
CA GLY A 422 -21.47 20.26 -6.19
C GLY A 422 -22.02 19.38 -5.07
N LEU A 423 -23.35 19.36 -4.90
CA LEU A 423 -24.00 18.53 -3.89
C LEU A 423 -23.79 17.01 -4.12
N SER A 424 -23.45 16.60 -5.33
CA SER A 424 -23.08 15.21 -5.66
C SER A 424 -21.81 14.75 -4.92
N LEU A 425 -21.00 15.68 -4.37
CA LEU A 425 -19.86 15.36 -3.52
C LEU A 425 -20.27 14.54 -2.28
N ALA A 426 -21.50 14.73 -1.76
CA ALA A 426 -22.07 13.90 -0.70
C ALA A 426 -22.17 12.42 -1.08
N LEU A 427 -22.24 12.12 -2.37
CA LEU A 427 -22.35 10.80 -2.95
C LEU A 427 -21.05 10.32 -3.60
N GLY A 428 -19.95 11.09 -3.41
CA GLY A 428 -18.60 10.72 -3.82
C GLY A 428 -18.31 10.90 -5.31
N SER A 429 -18.87 11.93 -5.94
CA SER A 429 -18.55 12.29 -7.33
C SER A 429 -17.12 12.81 -7.52
N GLY A 430 -16.40 13.12 -6.44
CA GLY A 430 -14.97 13.46 -6.46
C GLY A 430 -14.10 12.21 -6.59
N GLU A 431 -13.19 12.21 -7.56
CA GLU A 431 -12.21 11.15 -7.74
C GLU A 431 -11.08 11.30 -6.71
N VAL A 432 -10.81 10.23 -5.98
CA VAL A 432 -9.80 10.15 -4.92
C VAL A 432 -9.11 8.78 -4.98
N THR A 433 -7.97 8.66 -4.30
CA THR A 433 -7.23 7.41 -4.26
C THR A 433 -7.70 6.49 -3.13
N LEU A 434 -7.52 5.18 -3.30
CA LEU A 434 -7.77 4.21 -2.23
C LEU A 434 -6.86 4.47 -1.03
N PHE A 435 -5.64 4.90 -1.27
CA PHE A 435 -4.67 5.33 -0.26
C PHE A 435 -5.25 6.44 0.65
N GLU A 436 -5.77 7.51 0.06
CA GLU A 436 -6.38 8.62 0.80
C GLU A 436 -7.62 8.17 1.56
N LEU A 437 -8.48 7.37 0.93
CA LEU A 437 -9.71 6.86 1.56
C LEU A 437 -9.43 6.03 2.81
N VAL A 438 -8.51 5.07 2.74
CA VAL A 438 -8.17 4.20 3.87
C VAL A 438 -7.50 4.99 4.98
N ARG A 439 -6.56 5.88 4.62
CA ARG A 439 -5.89 6.77 5.58
C ARG A 439 -6.89 7.66 6.30
N ALA A 440 -7.79 8.32 5.56
CA ALA A 440 -8.82 9.17 6.13
C ALA A 440 -9.82 8.36 6.97
N PHE A 441 -10.25 7.17 6.52
CA PHE A 441 -11.22 6.36 7.26
C PHE A 441 -10.67 5.87 8.61
N SER A 442 -9.35 5.66 8.70
CA SER A 442 -8.70 5.26 9.95
C SER A 442 -8.83 6.28 11.09
N VAL A 443 -9.15 7.54 10.79
CA VAL A 443 -9.34 8.58 11.81
C VAL A 443 -10.41 8.22 12.85
N PHE A 444 -11.43 7.46 12.42
CA PHE A 444 -12.49 7.03 13.31
C PHE A 444 -11.99 6.02 14.36
N ALA A 445 -11.10 5.11 13.98
CA ALA A 445 -10.47 4.17 14.91
C ALA A 445 -9.31 4.80 15.73
N ARG A 446 -8.93 6.03 15.41
CA ARG A 446 -7.82 6.77 16.02
C ARG A 446 -8.28 8.02 16.78
N ASP A 447 -9.45 8.01 17.35
CA ASP A 447 -9.97 9.13 18.14
C ASP A 447 -9.97 10.49 17.40
N GLY A 448 -10.19 10.47 16.09
CA GLY A 448 -10.24 11.66 15.24
C GLY A 448 -8.88 12.14 14.70
N VAL A 449 -7.81 11.35 14.84
CA VAL A 449 -6.45 11.74 14.45
C VAL A 449 -6.04 11.09 13.13
N LEU A 450 -5.72 11.89 12.12
CA LEU A 450 -5.20 11.43 10.82
C LEU A 450 -3.74 10.97 10.96
N PRO A 451 -3.41 9.69 10.67
CA PRO A 451 -2.06 9.18 10.85
C PRO A 451 -1.07 9.68 9.78
N GLU A 452 0.20 9.76 10.16
CA GLU A 452 1.29 9.64 9.21
C GLU A 452 1.49 8.16 8.85
N LEU A 453 1.81 7.85 7.59
CA LEU A 453 2.03 6.47 7.17
C LEU A 453 3.52 6.15 7.05
N SER A 454 3.86 4.90 7.27
CA SER A 454 5.23 4.40 7.17
C SER A 454 5.27 3.10 6.38
N TYR A 455 6.21 3.02 5.46
CA TYR A 455 6.53 1.79 4.73
C TYR A 455 7.68 1.00 5.37
N TYR A 456 8.30 1.52 6.43
CA TYR A 456 9.28 0.81 7.24
C TYR A 456 8.62 0.09 8.40
N LYS A 457 9.11 -1.10 8.73
CA LYS A 457 8.76 -1.79 9.98
C LYS A 457 9.15 -0.92 11.17
N LYS A 458 8.22 -0.66 12.08
CA LYS A 458 8.44 0.14 13.30
C LYS A 458 8.36 -0.73 14.55
N SER A 459 8.94 -0.25 15.63
CA SER A 459 8.62 -0.72 16.99
C SER A 459 7.17 -0.30 17.32
N ASN A 460 6.47 -1.07 18.15
CA ASN A 460 5.03 -0.88 18.50
C ASN A 460 4.65 0.50 19.11
N GLU A 461 5.39 1.55 18.79
CA GLU A 461 5.11 2.92 19.25
C GLU A 461 3.93 3.52 18.49
N THR A 462 3.09 4.27 19.22
CA THR A 462 1.99 5.01 18.60
C THR A 462 2.55 6.13 17.74
N ILE A 463 2.17 6.14 16.46
CA ILE A 463 2.55 7.23 15.57
C ILE A 463 1.72 8.49 15.88
N GLY A 464 2.34 9.65 15.73
CA GLY A 464 1.65 10.94 15.75
C GLY A 464 0.65 11.09 14.59
N GLY A 465 0.09 12.26 14.49
CA GLY A 465 -0.83 12.60 13.42
C GLY A 465 -1.48 13.96 13.63
N THR A 466 -2.34 14.35 12.71
CA THR A 466 -3.07 15.62 12.76
C THR A 466 -4.49 15.39 13.29
N PRO A 467 -4.91 16.04 14.40
CA PRO A 467 -6.30 16.00 14.82
C PRO A 467 -7.20 16.65 13.77
N VAL A 468 -8.22 15.91 13.30
CA VAL A 468 -9.14 16.37 12.24
C VAL A 468 -10.61 16.31 12.69
N PHE A 469 -10.94 15.44 13.64
CA PHE A 469 -12.23 15.37 14.32
C PHE A 469 -12.05 15.29 15.83
N ALA A 470 -13.08 15.67 16.57
CA ALA A 470 -13.12 15.42 18.00
C ALA A 470 -13.22 13.91 18.29
N LYS A 471 -12.64 13.48 19.43
CA LYS A 471 -12.68 12.09 19.89
C LYS A 471 -14.11 11.55 19.99
N ASP A 472 -15.01 12.33 20.58
CA ASP A 472 -16.42 11.96 20.73
C ASP A 472 -17.11 11.80 19.37
N THR A 473 -16.80 12.68 18.41
CA THR A 473 -17.31 12.56 17.02
C THR A 473 -16.88 11.24 16.41
N ALA A 474 -15.60 10.88 16.53
CA ALA A 474 -15.09 9.61 16.00
C ALA A 474 -15.79 8.40 16.65
N GLY A 475 -15.94 8.40 17.98
CA GLY A 475 -16.63 7.36 18.73
C GLY A 475 -18.10 7.20 18.32
N ILE A 476 -18.82 8.31 18.11
CA ILE A 476 -20.22 8.30 17.65
C ILE A 476 -20.32 7.69 16.25
N ILE A 477 -19.43 8.09 15.31
CA ILE A 477 -19.40 7.52 13.95
C ILE A 477 -19.08 6.02 13.98
N CYS A 478 -18.12 5.59 14.80
CA CYS A 478 -17.83 4.17 15.01
C CYS A 478 -19.06 3.42 15.52
N SER A 479 -19.74 3.93 16.54
CA SER A 479 -20.98 3.33 17.05
C SER A 479 -22.08 3.22 16.01
N MET A 480 -22.23 4.22 15.13
CA MET A 480 -23.23 4.20 14.07
C MET A 480 -22.89 3.18 12.97
N LEU A 481 -21.61 3.10 12.57
CA LEU A 481 -21.16 2.20 11.53
C LEU A 481 -20.96 0.75 12.00
N SER A 482 -20.91 0.47 13.28
CA SER A 482 -20.91 -0.89 13.84
C SER A 482 -22.30 -1.47 14.07
N ASP A 483 -23.36 -0.64 13.97
CA ASP A 483 -24.73 -1.06 14.24
C ASP A 483 -25.33 -1.83 13.04
N THR A 484 -25.39 -3.16 13.17
CA THR A 484 -25.94 -4.04 12.13
C THR A 484 -27.45 -3.84 11.91
N ASN A 485 -28.20 -3.47 12.94
CA ASN A 485 -29.63 -3.22 12.81
C ASN A 485 -29.92 -1.94 12.01
N ALA A 486 -29.15 -0.89 12.24
CA ALA A 486 -29.28 0.37 11.55
C ALA A 486 -28.95 0.27 10.03
N ARG A 487 -28.25 -0.80 9.60
CA ARG A 487 -27.93 -1.05 8.19
C ARG A 487 -29.06 -1.69 7.39
N SER A 488 -30.10 -2.19 8.04
CA SER A 488 -31.11 -3.06 7.42
C SER A 488 -31.85 -2.44 6.24
N LEU A 489 -32.07 -1.12 6.23
CA LEU A 489 -32.76 -0.44 5.12
C LEU A 489 -31.93 -0.42 3.82
N GLY A 490 -30.60 -0.35 3.93
CA GLY A 490 -29.71 -0.29 2.78
C GLY A 490 -29.19 -1.65 2.34
N PHE A 491 -28.92 -2.55 3.28
CA PHE A 491 -28.16 -3.78 3.04
C PHE A 491 -28.88 -5.06 3.49
N GLY A 492 -30.09 -4.95 4.08
CA GLY A 492 -30.77 -6.11 4.64
C GLY A 492 -29.93 -6.81 5.71
N ASN A 493 -29.91 -8.14 5.67
CA ASN A 493 -29.13 -8.99 6.57
C ASN A 493 -27.82 -9.46 5.92
N ALA A 494 -27.00 -8.54 5.39
CA ALA A 494 -25.75 -8.88 4.74
C ALA A 494 -24.73 -9.40 5.75
N LYS A 495 -24.51 -10.72 5.77
CA LYS A 495 -23.62 -11.43 6.71
C LYS A 495 -22.14 -11.01 6.61
N VAL A 496 -21.74 -10.38 5.52
CA VAL A 496 -20.35 -9.90 5.33
C VAL A 496 -19.94 -8.91 6.42
N PHE A 497 -20.92 -8.20 7.00
CA PHE A 497 -20.67 -7.22 8.06
C PHE A 497 -20.74 -7.80 9.49
N ASP A 498 -21.14 -9.07 9.65
CA ASP A 498 -21.22 -9.73 10.95
C ASP A 498 -19.86 -10.34 11.31
N THR A 499 -19.03 -9.57 11.98
CA THR A 499 -17.69 -9.99 12.42
C THR A 499 -17.72 -10.49 13.88
N PRO A 500 -16.85 -11.44 14.26
CA PRO A 500 -16.73 -11.88 15.65
C PRO A 500 -15.96 -10.88 16.55
N TYR A 501 -15.49 -9.78 15.98
CA TYR A 501 -14.77 -8.68 16.63
C TYR A 501 -15.45 -7.35 16.31
N THR A 502 -15.12 -6.31 17.08
CA THR A 502 -15.65 -4.97 16.85
C THR A 502 -15.13 -4.39 15.53
N SER A 503 -16.02 -3.98 14.65
CA SER A 503 -15.66 -3.45 13.33
C SER A 503 -16.66 -2.43 12.82
N ILE A 504 -16.20 -1.58 11.92
CA ILE A 504 -17.01 -0.65 11.15
C ILE A 504 -16.78 -0.88 9.67
N PHE A 505 -17.84 -0.74 8.86
CA PHE A 505 -17.77 -0.87 7.42
C PHE A 505 -18.47 0.27 6.71
N LYS A 506 -17.94 0.69 5.56
CA LYS A 506 -18.61 1.58 4.63
C LYS A 506 -18.33 1.16 3.20
N THR A 507 -19.38 0.94 2.44
CA THR A 507 -19.31 0.60 1.02
C THR A 507 -19.55 1.81 0.15
N GLY A 508 -18.96 1.80 -1.04
CA GLY A 508 -19.15 2.76 -2.12
C GLY A 508 -19.53 2.04 -3.41
N THR A 509 -20.41 2.64 -4.14
CA THR A 509 -20.72 2.31 -5.53
C THR A 509 -20.75 3.64 -6.27
N ALA A 510 -19.90 3.80 -7.27
CA ALA A 510 -19.82 5.02 -8.04
C ALA A 510 -21.08 5.24 -8.88
N ASN A 511 -21.30 6.45 -9.29
CA ASN A 511 -22.32 6.77 -10.29
C ASN A 511 -21.98 5.98 -11.57
N GLN A 512 -22.97 5.42 -12.25
CA GLN A 512 -22.78 4.57 -13.43
C GLN A 512 -22.11 3.21 -13.18
N TYR A 513 -21.92 2.78 -11.94
CA TYR A 513 -21.35 1.45 -11.58
C TYR A 513 -19.97 1.16 -12.20
N GLN A 514 -19.12 2.17 -12.34
CA GLN A 514 -17.75 2.00 -12.85
C GLN A 514 -16.80 1.51 -11.76
N ASP A 515 -17.05 1.96 -10.52
CA ASP A 515 -16.23 1.68 -9.36
C ASP A 515 -17.06 1.11 -8.22
N ILE A 516 -16.62 0.02 -7.62
CA ILE A 516 -17.17 -0.53 -6.40
C ILE A 516 -16.08 -0.61 -5.33
N LEU A 517 -16.40 -0.14 -4.13
CA LEU A 517 -15.45 -0.02 -3.04
C LEU A 517 -16.02 -0.53 -1.72
N ALA A 518 -15.14 -0.97 -0.85
CA ALA A 518 -15.45 -1.18 0.55
C ALA A 518 -14.29 -0.72 1.43
N LEU A 519 -14.64 -0.07 2.53
CA LEU A 519 -13.75 0.25 3.63
C LEU A 519 -14.20 -0.52 4.87
N GLY A 520 -13.27 -1.04 5.61
CA GLY A 520 -13.51 -1.67 6.91
C GLY A 520 -12.45 -1.28 7.90
N SER A 521 -12.83 -1.10 9.15
CA SER A 521 -11.85 -0.86 10.21
C SER A 521 -12.21 -1.64 11.46
N THR A 522 -11.19 -2.17 12.12
CA THR A 522 -11.20 -2.58 13.52
C THR A 522 -10.48 -1.51 14.34
N PRO A 523 -10.43 -1.58 15.66
CA PRO A 523 -9.59 -0.67 16.44
C PRO A 523 -8.12 -0.69 16.05
N LEU A 524 -7.61 -1.83 15.52
CA LEU A 524 -6.19 -2.01 15.19
C LEU A 524 -5.86 -1.81 13.71
N TYR A 525 -6.77 -2.11 12.80
CA TYR A 525 -6.50 -2.14 11.35
C TYR A 525 -7.57 -1.41 10.57
N THR A 526 -7.16 -0.72 9.50
CA THR A 526 -8.08 -0.16 8.52
C THR A 526 -7.72 -0.68 7.13
N ALA A 527 -8.71 -1.24 6.46
CA ALA A 527 -8.59 -1.88 5.16
C ALA A 527 -9.52 -1.24 4.14
N GLY A 528 -9.08 -1.18 2.89
CA GLY A 528 -9.90 -0.78 1.77
C GLY A 528 -9.64 -1.65 0.54
N VAL A 529 -10.70 -1.84 -0.24
CA VAL A 529 -10.66 -2.56 -1.52
C VAL A 529 -11.43 -1.77 -2.55
N TRP A 530 -10.83 -1.60 -3.70
CA TRP A 530 -11.45 -1.11 -4.92
C TRP A 530 -11.50 -2.24 -5.95
N MET A 531 -12.60 -2.35 -6.68
CA MET A 531 -12.73 -3.23 -7.83
C MET A 531 -13.49 -2.50 -8.95
N GLY A 532 -13.07 -2.76 -10.19
CA GLY A 532 -13.65 -2.06 -11.34
C GLY A 532 -12.94 -2.41 -12.64
N ASN A 533 -13.00 -1.48 -13.57
CA ASN A 533 -12.34 -1.58 -14.85
C ASN A 533 -11.45 -0.36 -15.10
N ILE A 534 -10.16 -0.58 -15.35
CA ILE A 534 -9.23 0.51 -15.71
C ILE A 534 -9.67 1.19 -17.03
N SER A 535 -10.41 0.48 -17.88
CA SER A 535 -11.02 1.03 -19.09
C SER A 535 -12.22 1.95 -18.83
N GLY A 536 -12.76 1.97 -17.60
CA GLY A 536 -13.98 2.71 -17.24
C GLY A 536 -15.29 2.02 -17.67
N GLU A 537 -15.25 0.75 -18.04
CA GLU A 537 -16.47 -0.03 -18.37
C GLU A 537 -17.35 -0.24 -17.13
N THR A 538 -18.65 -0.21 -17.34
CA THR A 538 -19.66 -0.37 -16.29
C THR A 538 -19.69 -1.81 -15.77
N ILE A 539 -19.75 -1.96 -14.45
CA ILE A 539 -19.94 -3.22 -13.73
C ILE A 539 -21.43 -3.60 -13.76
N ILE A 540 -21.72 -4.89 -13.91
CA ILE A 540 -23.07 -5.41 -13.96
C ILE A 540 -23.43 -6.10 -12.64
N SER A 541 -24.57 -5.72 -12.06
CA SER A 541 -25.22 -6.39 -10.91
C SER A 541 -24.45 -6.44 -9.60
N GLU A 542 -23.24 -5.86 -9.51
CA GLU A 542 -22.41 -5.92 -8.32
C GLU A 542 -22.23 -4.56 -7.65
N THR A 543 -21.98 -4.59 -6.35
CA THR A 543 -21.84 -3.40 -5.50
C THR A 543 -20.65 -3.52 -4.53
N GLY A 544 -20.32 -2.45 -3.84
CA GLY A 544 -19.29 -2.49 -2.81
C GLY A 544 -19.56 -3.47 -1.67
N SER A 545 -20.85 -3.81 -1.41
CA SER A 545 -21.22 -4.77 -0.37
C SER A 545 -21.17 -6.23 -0.84
N SER A 546 -21.16 -6.50 -2.13
CA SER A 546 -21.14 -7.86 -2.67
C SER A 546 -19.71 -8.44 -2.71
N ILE A 547 -18.78 -7.79 -3.41
CA ILE A 547 -17.43 -8.35 -3.64
C ILE A 547 -16.36 -7.64 -2.81
N PRO A 548 -16.16 -6.31 -2.91
CA PRO A 548 -15.05 -5.66 -2.17
C PRO A 548 -15.13 -5.86 -0.66
N ALA A 549 -16.35 -5.86 -0.08
CA ALA A 549 -16.55 -6.08 1.35
C ALA A 549 -16.09 -7.47 1.81
N GLN A 550 -16.20 -8.50 0.96
CA GLN A 550 -15.73 -9.85 1.27
C GLN A 550 -14.20 -9.89 1.37
N VAL A 551 -13.50 -9.23 0.44
CA VAL A 551 -12.02 -9.13 0.45
C VAL A 551 -11.54 -8.32 1.65
N VAL A 552 -12.19 -7.19 1.96
CA VAL A 552 -11.92 -6.41 3.19
C VAL A 552 -12.08 -7.31 4.44
N ARG A 553 -13.20 -8.03 4.51
CA ARG A 553 -13.50 -8.94 5.62
C ARG A 553 -12.41 -10.00 5.77
N LEU A 554 -12.00 -10.64 4.68
CA LEU A 554 -10.95 -11.67 4.68
C LEU A 554 -9.65 -11.15 5.29
N MET A 555 -9.20 -9.96 4.86
CA MET A 555 -7.97 -9.35 5.38
C MET A 555 -8.08 -9.02 6.88
N LEU A 556 -9.20 -8.45 7.31
CA LEU A 556 -9.42 -8.13 8.72
C LEU A 556 -9.52 -9.40 9.57
N ASP A 557 -10.21 -10.46 9.11
CA ASP A 557 -10.29 -11.75 9.80
C ASP A 557 -8.88 -12.36 10.01
N GLU A 558 -7.98 -12.24 9.02
CA GLU A 558 -6.61 -12.73 9.14
C GLU A 558 -5.78 -11.94 10.17
N PHE A 559 -5.86 -10.61 10.15
CA PHE A 559 -5.13 -9.78 11.11
C PHE A 559 -5.67 -9.94 12.54
N GLU A 560 -6.99 -10.00 12.72
CA GLU A 560 -7.60 -10.15 14.04
C GLU A 560 -7.39 -11.55 14.61
N ARG A 561 -7.29 -12.59 13.78
CA ARG A 561 -6.95 -13.96 14.21
C ARG A 561 -5.57 -14.04 14.85
N GLU A 562 -4.60 -13.29 14.33
CA GLU A 562 -3.25 -13.24 14.88
C GLU A 562 -3.18 -12.45 16.20
N ASN A 563 -4.09 -11.50 16.39
CA ASN A 563 -4.03 -10.55 17.51
C ASN A 563 -5.16 -10.69 18.51
N ALA A 564 -6.07 -11.67 18.40
CA ALA A 564 -7.16 -12.06 19.33
C ALA A 564 -7.49 -10.99 20.42
N SER A 565 -7.54 -9.72 20.06
CA SER A 565 -7.66 -8.62 21.01
C SER A 565 -9.12 -8.27 21.25
N SER A 566 -9.51 -8.16 22.51
CA SER A 566 -10.79 -7.64 22.94
C SER A 566 -10.84 -6.09 22.95
N VAL A 567 -10.11 -5.44 22.02
CA VAL A 567 -10.07 -3.98 21.94
C VAL A 567 -11.34 -3.49 21.26
N ASN A 568 -11.99 -2.50 21.86
CA ASN A 568 -13.15 -1.82 21.29
C ASN A 568 -12.78 -0.41 20.83
N PHE A 569 -13.60 0.18 19.97
CA PHE A 569 -13.50 1.61 19.68
C PHE A 569 -13.79 2.42 20.94
N THR A 570 -13.22 3.61 20.99
CA THR A 570 -13.41 4.51 22.12
C THR A 570 -14.87 4.99 22.17
N GLU A 571 -15.51 4.82 23.32
CA GLU A 571 -16.85 5.37 23.55
C GLU A 571 -16.76 6.90 23.74
N PRO A 572 -17.78 7.66 23.26
CA PRO A 572 -17.84 9.11 23.50
C PRO A 572 -17.91 9.45 24.99
N GLU A 573 -17.09 10.40 25.45
CA GLU A 573 -17.01 10.77 26.87
C GLU A 573 -18.07 11.80 27.28
N SER A 574 -18.44 12.71 26.34
CA SER A 574 -19.40 13.79 26.60
C SER A 574 -20.85 13.45 26.26
N TYR A 575 -21.12 12.17 25.96
CA TYR A 575 -22.42 11.70 25.54
C TYR A 575 -22.83 10.43 26.27
N THR A 576 -24.11 10.35 26.62
CA THR A 576 -24.69 9.18 27.26
C THR A 576 -25.80 8.59 26.37
N LYS A 577 -25.90 7.26 26.30
CA LYS A 577 -27.01 6.57 25.59
C LYS A 577 -28.31 6.77 26.36
N ARG A 578 -29.34 7.25 25.65
CA ARG A 578 -30.70 7.49 26.18
C ARG A 578 -31.74 6.88 25.25
N LYS A 579 -32.88 6.53 25.82
CA LYS A 579 -34.04 6.01 25.08
C LYS A 579 -34.74 7.12 24.32
N VAL A 580 -34.75 7.02 23.01
CA VAL A 580 -35.43 7.96 22.10
C VAL A 580 -36.47 7.22 21.26
N CYS A 581 -37.47 7.95 20.79
CA CYS A 581 -38.41 7.44 19.79
C CYS A 581 -37.69 7.22 18.48
N ALA A 582 -37.78 6.02 17.93
CA ALA A 582 -37.10 5.65 16.67
C ALA A 582 -37.57 6.48 15.45
N LEU A 583 -38.75 7.14 15.53
CA LEU A 583 -39.34 7.92 14.46
C LEU A 583 -39.00 9.41 14.55
N SER A 584 -39.06 9.98 15.77
CA SER A 584 -38.92 11.44 15.97
C SER A 584 -37.57 11.84 16.54
N GLY A 585 -36.76 10.89 17.05
CA GLY A 585 -35.51 11.18 17.75
C GLY A 585 -35.66 11.85 19.12
N MET A 586 -36.90 12.23 19.49
CA MET A 586 -37.21 12.85 20.79
C MET A 586 -37.16 11.81 21.91
N ARG A 587 -37.17 12.26 23.19
CA ARG A 587 -37.29 11.37 24.34
C ARG A 587 -38.55 10.49 24.16
N ALA A 588 -38.38 9.18 24.34
CA ALA A 588 -39.47 8.24 24.18
C ALA A 588 -40.58 8.50 25.21
N GLY A 589 -41.82 8.69 24.73
CA GLY A 589 -43.04 8.76 25.54
C GLY A 589 -43.72 7.39 25.67
N SER A 590 -44.75 7.31 26.52
CA SER A 590 -45.53 6.06 26.71
C SER A 590 -46.22 5.53 25.45
N LEU A 591 -46.49 6.39 24.50
CA LEU A 591 -47.11 6.04 23.21
C LEU A 591 -46.12 5.55 22.15
N CYS A 592 -44.83 5.68 22.37
CA CYS A 592 -43.80 5.24 21.42
C CYS A 592 -43.68 3.72 21.44
N ARG A 593 -44.06 3.05 20.35
CA ARG A 593 -43.93 1.58 20.20
C ARG A 593 -42.52 1.13 19.91
N ASN A 594 -41.80 1.93 19.11
CA ASN A 594 -40.41 1.66 18.72
C ASN A 594 -39.49 2.65 19.42
N VAL A 595 -38.67 2.12 20.30
CA VAL A 595 -37.70 2.88 21.14
C VAL A 595 -36.33 2.33 20.87
N VAL A 596 -35.36 3.22 20.65
CA VAL A 596 -33.95 2.88 20.44
C VAL A 596 -33.07 3.67 21.41
N GLU A 597 -31.86 3.22 21.63
CA GLU A 597 -30.86 3.96 22.38
C GLU A 597 -30.02 4.81 21.44
N GLU A 598 -29.84 6.09 21.78
CA GLU A 598 -28.99 7.00 21.01
C GLU A 598 -28.16 7.88 21.93
N TYR A 599 -27.02 8.33 21.45
CA TYR A 599 -26.16 9.25 22.16
C TYR A 599 -26.80 10.63 22.27
N ILE A 600 -26.90 11.11 23.50
CA ILE A 600 -27.36 12.45 23.83
C ILE A 600 -26.22 13.15 24.56
N PHE A 601 -25.93 14.39 24.19
CA PHE A 601 -24.93 15.20 24.87
C PHE A 601 -25.24 15.30 26.38
N ASP A 602 -24.22 15.16 27.23
CA ASP A 602 -24.37 15.15 28.69
C ASP A 602 -24.88 16.50 29.17
N GLY A 603 -26.13 16.51 29.52
CA GLY A 603 -26.88 17.63 30.04
C GLY A 603 -28.13 17.12 30.74
N PRO A 604 -29.01 17.99 31.20
CA PRO A 604 -30.28 17.55 31.76
C PRO A 604 -31.08 16.81 30.69
N TYR A 605 -31.22 15.48 30.84
CA TYR A 605 -32.04 14.65 29.93
C TYR A 605 -33.46 15.18 29.77
N ASP A 606 -33.97 15.83 30.81
CA ASP A 606 -35.30 16.42 30.84
C ASP A 606 -35.46 17.64 29.91
N VAL A 607 -34.35 18.16 29.35
CA VAL A 607 -34.40 19.20 28.31
C VAL A 607 -34.85 18.66 26.96
N LEU A 608 -34.72 17.32 26.73
CA LEU A 608 -35.27 16.71 25.53
C LEU A 608 -36.79 16.65 25.63
N ASP A 609 -37.45 17.22 24.62
CA ASP A 609 -38.91 17.15 24.55
C ASP A 609 -39.36 15.70 24.41
N VAL A 610 -40.46 15.38 25.13
CA VAL A 610 -41.10 14.07 24.93
C VAL A 610 -41.71 14.00 23.57
N CYS A 611 -41.67 12.84 22.94
CA CYS A 611 -42.15 12.63 21.60
C CYS A 611 -43.60 13.11 21.46
N SER A 612 -43.80 14.13 20.64
CA SER A 612 -45.08 14.74 20.32
C SER A 612 -45.71 14.18 19.03
N TRP A 613 -45.00 13.29 18.32
CA TRP A 613 -45.50 12.73 17.07
C TRP A 613 -46.54 11.61 17.26
N HIS A 614 -46.47 10.89 18.40
CA HIS A 614 -47.45 9.84 18.72
C HIS A 614 -48.59 10.43 19.55
N LEU A 615 -49.78 10.30 19.02
CA LEU A 615 -51.03 10.77 19.64
C LEU A 615 -51.96 9.59 19.88
N GLU A 616 -52.72 9.64 20.96
CA GLU A 616 -53.75 8.68 21.26
C GLU A 616 -55.15 9.33 21.02
N ASP A 617 -55.92 8.68 20.15
CA ASP A 617 -57.32 9.05 19.94
C ASP A 617 -58.20 7.81 20.04
N ASN A 618 -59.13 7.81 20.99
CA ASN A 618 -60.06 6.73 21.26
C ASN A 618 -59.40 5.33 21.41
N GLY A 619 -58.25 5.26 22.05
CA GLY A 619 -57.48 4.03 22.26
C GLY A 619 -56.62 3.61 21.07
N ASN A 620 -56.63 4.36 19.98
CA ASN A 620 -55.79 4.13 18.82
C ASN A 620 -54.57 5.09 18.85
N ILE A 621 -53.36 4.53 18.66
CA ILE A 621 -52.15 5.34 18.55
C ILE A 621 -51.98 5.68 17.05
N SER A 622 -51.97 6.98 16.76
CA SER A 622 -51.68 7.55 15.45
C SER A 622 -50.36 8.32 15.46
N VAL A 623 -49.81 8.58 14.28
CA VAL A 623 -48.58 9.40 14.13
C VAL A 623 -48.96 10.69 13.38
N GLN A 624 -48.70 11.83 14.04
CA GLN A 624 -48.79 13.14 13.43
C GLN A 624 -47.38 13.60 13.03
N TYR A 625 -47.12 13.56 11.75
CA TYR A 625 -45.83 14.02 11.22
C TYR A 625 -45.78 15.55 11.13
N PRO A 626 -44.60 16.20 11.27
CA PRO A 626 -44.40 17.59 10.88
C PRO A 626 -44.80 17.87 9.43
N ASP A 627 -45.12 19.13 9.11
CA ASP A 627 -45.65 19.54 7.80
C ASP A 627 -44.76 19.15 6.62
N GLU A 628 -43.46 19.13 6.81
CA GLU A 628 -42.49 18.71 5.81
C GLU A 628 -42.65 17.24 5.36
N TYR A 629 -43.14 16.37 6.24
CA TYR A 629 -43.41 14.96 5.95
C TYR A 629 -44.89 14.70 5.58
N GLN A 630 -45.80 15.59 5.94
CA GLN A 630 -47.22 15.36 5.72
C GLN A 630 -47.55 15.19 4.23
N ARG A 631 -46.98 16.00 3.35
CA ARG A 631 -47.22 15.92 1.90
C ARG A 631 -46.77 14.58 1.33
N TRP A 632 -45.57 14.12 1.75
CA TRP A 632 -45.04 12.82 1.32
C TRP A 632 -45.86 11.66 1.85
N PHE A 633 -46.29 11.75 3.13
CA PHE A 633 -47.07 10.72 3.79
C PHE A 633 -48.51 10.64 3.22
N SER A 634 -49.12 11.76 2.93
CA SER A 634 -50.46 11.82 2.30
C SER A 634 -50.48 11.14 0.93
N GLY A 635 -49.37 11.24 0.17
CA GLY A 635 -49.20 10.51 -1.08
C GLY A 635 -49.11 8.98 -0.92
N ARG A 636 -48.60 8.47 0.23
CA ARG A 636 -48.45 7.03 0.51
C ARG A 636 -49.63 6.38 1.23
N ASN A 637 -50.30 7.11 2.10
CA ASN A 637 -51.47 6.59 2.87
C ASN A 637 -52.69 6.34 2.03
N MET A 638 -52.70 6.70 0.77
CA MET A 638 -53.75 6.29 -0.15
C MET A 638 -53.78 4.78 -0.44
N ALA A 639 -52.77 4.01 -0.02
CA ALA A 639 -52.76 2.55 -0.13
C ALA A 639 -53.28 1.80 1.11
N GLY A 640 -53.55 2.49 2.23
CA GLY A 640 -53.88 1.86 3.52
C GLY A 640 -55.23 2.25 4.17
N THR A 641 -55.85 3.31 3.72
CA THR A 641 -57.20 3.69 4.19
C THR A 641 -58.11 3.87 2.96
N LEU A 642 -59.15 3.09 2.85
CA LEU A 642 -60.19 3.08 1.81
C LEU A 642 -60.96 4.42 1.74
N SER A 643 -60.28 5.48 1.32
CA SER A 643 -60.95 6.56 0.58
C SER A 643 -60.47 6.45 -0.85
N ILE A 644 -61.27 5.87 -1.70
CA ILE A 644 -61.07 5.71 -3.14
C ILE A 644 -60.85 7.10 -3.73
N VAL A 645 -59.57 7.47 -3.95
CA VAL A 645 -59.24 8.59 -4.85
C VAL A 645 -59.55 8.10 -6.25
N LYS A 646 -60.66 8.57 -6.79
CA LYS A 646 -61.22 8.15 -8.08
C LYS A 646 -60.32 8.50 -9.27
N GLU A 647 -59.32 9.34 -9.10
CA GLU A 647 -58.43 9.78 -10.18
C GLU A 647 -57.05 9.16 -10.05
N LEU A 648 -56.52 8.62 -11.14
CA LEU A 648 -55.14 8.19 -11.31
C LEU A 648 -54.28 9.43 -11.43
N ARG A 649 -53.20 9.52 -10.64
CA ARG A 649 -52.28 10.64 -10.69
C ARG A 649 -50.83 10.14 -10.59
N PHE A 650 -49.91 10.88 -11.21
CA PHE A 650 -48.51 10.62 -11.07
C PHE A 650 -48.04 10.93 -9.65
N LEU A 651 -47.27 10.02 -9.10
CA LEU A 651 -46.54 10.18 -7.82
C LEU A 651 -45.10 10.60 -8.06
N TYR A 652 -44.55 10.16 -9.19
CA TYR A 652 -43.21 10.50 -9.67
C TYR A 652 -43.15 10.27 -11.19
N PRO A 653 -42.53 11.15 -11.96
CA PRO A 653 -41.97 12.47 -11.53
C PRO A 653 -43.09 13.43 -11.12
N LEU A 654 -42.70 14.44 -10.31
CA LEU A 654 -43.62 15.54 -9.96
C LEU A 654 -43.83 16.44 -11.18
N ASP A 655 -45.02 17.08 -11.21
CA ASP A 655 -45.36 18.02 -12.30
C ASP A 655 -44.30 19.13 -12.41
N GLY A 656 -43.80 19.37 -13.63
CA GLY A 656 -42.72 20.32 -13.89
C GLY A 656 -41.29 19.79 -13.63
N ALA A 657 -41.09 18.55 -13.26
CA ALA A 657 -39.77 17.95 -13.12
C ALA A 657 -39.01 17.95 -14.48
N LEU A 658 -37.78 18.41 -14.46
CA LEU A 658 -36.90 18.39 -15.62
C LEU A 658 -35.81 17.34 -15.43
N PHE A 659 -35.62 16.51 -16.42
CA PHE A 659 -34.55 15.52 -16.45
C PHE A 659 -33.51 15.88 -17.50
N MET A 660 -32.27 15.71 -17.18
CA MET A 660 -31.18 16.02 -18.12
C MET A 660 -30.71 14.72 -18.77
N TYR A 661 -30.79 14.68 -20.09
CA TYR A 661 -30.20 13.62 -20.89
C TYR A 661 -28.68 13.88 -21.01
N ASP A 662 -27.84 12.94 -20.62
CA ASP A 662 -26.41 13.00 -20.80
C ASP A 662 -26.01 12.24 -22.06
N ALA A 663 -25.68 12.95 -23.11
CA ALA A 663 -25.25 12.36 -24.38
C ALA A 663 -23.95 11.54 -24.30
N GLY A 664 -23.20 11.65 -23.19
CA GLY A 664 -21.98 10.87 -22.94
C GLY A 664 -22.20 9.59 -22.13
N ALA A 665 -23.37 9.44 -21.53
CA ALA A 665 -23.72 8.26 -20.75
C ALA A 665 -24.40 7.18 -21.61
N ALA A 666 -24.18 5.91 -21.28
CA ALA A 666 -24.84 4.82 -21.99
C ALA A 666 -26.35 4.91 -21.83
N GLU A 667 -27.10 4.71 -22.93
CA GLU A 667 -28.56 4.84 -22.98
C GLU A 667 -29.27 3.97 -21.93
N GLU A 668 -28.73 2.79 -21.64
CA GLU A 668 -29.24 1.83 -20.66
C GLU A 668 -29.13 2.34 -19.20
N THR A 669 -28.30 3.33 -18.93
CA THR A 669 -28.15 3.92 -17.59
C THR A 669 -29.01 5.14 -17.35
N GLN A 670 -29.70 5.63 -18.37
CA GLN A 670 -30.53 6.82 -18.34
C GLN A 670 -32.03 6.44 -18.29
N MET A 671 -32.39 5.70 -17.24
CA MET A 671 -33.76 5.20 -17.07
C MET A 671 -34.57 6.09 -16.14
N LEU A 672 -35.70 6.54 -16.58
CA LEU A 672 -36.67 7.25 -15.78
C LEU A 672 -37.72 6.27 -15.23
N ARG A 673 -37.87 6.27 -13.92
CA ARG A 673 -38.98 5.58 -13.26
C ARG A 673 -40.16 6.52 -13.16
N ILE A 674 -41.35 6.02 -13.53
CA ILE A 674 -42.60 6.73 -13.44
C ILE A 674 -43.51 5.94 -12.52
N ASP A 675 -43.96 6.56 -11.43
CA ASP A 675 -44.87 5.96 -10.46
C ASP A 675 -46.23 6.70 -10.49
N ALA A 676 -47.30 5.95 -10.46
CA ALA A 676 -48.64 6.50 -10.36
C ALA A 676 -49.46 5.80 -9.25
N GLY A 677 -50.42 6.52 -8.70
CA GLY A 677 -51.31 6.02 -7.67
C GLY A 677 -52.71 6.59 -7.80
N GLY A 678 -53.68 5.94 -7.16
CA GLY A 678 -55.13 6.23 -7.32
C GLY A 678 -55.74 5.37 -8.41
N GLY A 679 -56.93 5.76 -8.89
CA GLY A 679 -57.71 4.99 -9.85
C GLY A 679 -58.42 3.77 -9.26
N GLU A 680 -59.41 3.21 -9.97
CA GLU A 680 -60.21 2.05 -9.53
C GLU A 680 -59.75 0.72 -10.16
N GLY A 681 -58.81 0.77 -11.15
CA GLY A 681 -58.32 -0.39 -11.89
C GLY A 681 -57.23 -1.19 -11.20
N GLU A 682 -57.11 -2.47 -11.53
CA GLU A 682 -56.00 -3.34 -11.10
C GLU A 682 -54.75 -3.17 -11.96
N SER A 683 -54.87 -2.56 -13.13
CA SER A 683 -53.79 -2.26 -14.07
C SER A 683 -53.92 -0.85 -14.65
N ALA A 684 -52.80 -0.27 -15.05
CA ALA A 684 -52.74 1.01 -15.75
C ALA A 684 -51.77 0.93 -16.91
N GLU A 685 -52.05 1.67 -17.98
CA GLU A 685 -51.17 1.80 -19.13
C GLU A 685 -50.67 3.24 -19.22
N LEU A 686 -49.35 3.40 -19.42
CA LEU A 686 -48.72 4.70 -19.56
C LEU A 686 -48.48 5.00 -21.05
N PHE A 687 -48.77 6.22 -21.44
CA PHE A 687 -48.48 6.73 -22.77
C PHE A 687 -47.55 7.94 -22.69
N ASP A 688 -46.53 7.94 -23.52
CA ASP A 688 -45.73 9.12 -23.80
C ASP A 688 -45.95 9.57 -25.25
N ASN A 689 -46.41 10.80 -25.42
CA ASN A 689 -46.73 11.38 -26.75
C ASN A 689 -47.55 10.44 -27.65
N GLY A 690 -48.50 9.68 -27.03
CA GLY A 690 -49.39 8.74 -27.73
C GLY A 690 -48.79 7.36 -28.02
N LYS A 691 -47.53 7.09 -27.59
CA LYS A 691 -46.92 5.77 -27.68
C LYS A 691 -47.03 5.07 -26.32
N SER A 692 -47.55 3.85 -26.30
CA SER A 692 -47.60 3.05 -25.06
C SER A 692 -46.22 2.68 -24.58
N LEU A 693 -45.94 2.96 -23.30
CA LEU A 693 -44.78 2.53 -22.55
C LEU A 693 -45.01 1.22 -21.77
N GLY A 694 -46.22 0.68 -21.87
CA GLY A 694 -46.58 -0.60 -21.29
C GLY A 694 -47.66 -0.53 -20.22
N VAL A 695 -48.18 -1.71 -19.88
CA VAL A 695 -49.22 -1.91 -18.85
C VAL A 695 -48.57 -2.48 -17.61
N THR A 696 -48.88 -1.93 -16.42
CA THR A 696 -48.37 -2.42 -15.13
C THR A 696 -49.55 -2.65 -14.16
N GLY A 697 -49.37 -3.62 -13.25
CA GLY A 697 -50.27 -3.84 -12.13
C GLY A 697 -49.92 -2.97 -10.92
N ARG A 698 -50.71 -3.03 -9.85
CA ARG A 698 -50.46 -2.28 -8.61
C ARG A 698 -49.28 -2.85 -7.84
N PRO A 699 -48.35 -2.02 -7.29
CA PRO A 699 -48.28 -0.55 -7.45
C PRO A 699 -47.87 -0.15 -8.88
N PHE A 700 -48.50 0.86 -9.44
CA PHE A 700 -48.26 1.28 -10.82
C PHE A 700 -46.88 1.92 -10.95
N SER A 701 -45.99 1.26 -11.66
CA SER A 701 -44.61 1.73 -11.87
C SER A 701 -44.13 1.30 -13.26
N TRP A 702 -43.58 2.24 -14.00
CA TRP A 702 -42.96 2.04 -15.31
C TRP A 702 -41.51 2.47 -15.27
N LEU A 703 -40.69 1.85 -16.11
CA LEU A 703 -39.32 2.24 -16.34
C LEU A 703 -39.14 2.54 -17.82
N THR A 704 -38.70 3.73 -18.17
CA THR A 704 -38.50 4.15 -19.55
C THR A 704 -37.17 4.86 -19.71
N HIS A 705 -36.67 4.93 -20.92
CA HIS A 705 -35.47 5.74 -21.22
C HIS A 705 -35.86 7.23 -21.21
N LEU A 706 -34.87 8.08 -20.77
CA LEU A 706 -34.99 9.53 -20.80
C LEU A 706 -35.00 10.07 -22.22
#